data_3eef3bcfe52ba633ad376616e9353f25
#
_entry.id   3eef3bcfe52ba633ad376616e9353f25
#
_cell.length_a   1.000
_cell.length_b   1.000
_cell.length_c   1.000
_cell.angle_alpha   90.00
_cell.angle_beta   90.00
_cell.angle_gamma   90.00
#
_symmetry.space_group_name_H-M   'P 1'
#
loop_
_entity.id
_entity.type
_entity.pdbx_description
1 polymer ?
#
loop_
_entity_poly.entity_id
_entity_poly.type
_entity_poly.pdbx_seq_one_letter_code
_entity_poly.pdbx_strand_id
1 'polypeptide(L)'
;GRGRGRAGRQRSVRPPDSRGRCSAKMQAAKMAPGVGRQLLRWMGSSSRPSAFLGQPRPGPARRAYASGAAQAAVHKTDSPSPDAFAKESQAKAESKSFAMGMFKGQLTTEQVFPYPSVLNEEQTQFLRELVGPFSRFFQEVNDPAKNDSMEQVEDSTLQGLKELGAFGLQVPSELGGVGLCNTQYARLVEIVGMHDLGVGITLGAHQSIGFKGILLFGTKAQREKYLPKLASGETVAAFCLTEPSSGSDAASIRTSAVPSPCGKYYTLNGSKIWISNRGRTDRFTACAKTAVTSARTDAMKKITSFVVRSFGGITRGAPEKKMGIKASNTAEVYFDGVQVPSENVLGEVGGGFKVAMHILNNGRFGMAAALAGTMKGIIAKAVDHAANRTQFGEKIHNFGLIQEKLARMAVLHYVTESMAYMVSANMDQGFKDFQIEAAISKIFGSEAAWKVTDECIQIMGGMGFMKEPGVERVLRDIRIFRIFEGTNDILRLFVALQGCMDKGKELSGIGNALKNPFGNAGLLLGEAGKQLRRRTGLGSGLSLSGIIHPELSRSGNLAVQALEQFSTVVEAKLIKHKKGIVNEQFVLQRLADSAIDLYAMVVVLSRASRLSGHSTAHHEKMLCDXXXXXXXXXXXXXXXXXXXXXXQQELRFKSISQLVEHGGVVTSTLGF
;
A
#
# COMPACT_ATOMS: atom_id res chain seq x y z
N GLY A 1 10.62 -30.22 44.88
CA GLY A 1 10.41 -29.54 44.73
C GLY A 1 10.85 -28.40 44.48
N ARG A 2 10.88 -27.85 44.12
CA ARG A 2 11.29 -27.04 44.16
C ARG A 2 11.20 -26.16 43.25
N GLY A 3 11.13 -25.79 43.00
CA GLY A 3 11.11 -25.06 42.22
C GLY A 3 10.65 -24.07 41.93
N ARG A 4 10.32 -23.93 41.82
CA ARG A 4 9.88 -23.24 41.59
C ARG A 4 9.90 -22.06 41.43
N GLY A 5 9.76 -21.73 41.55
CA GLY A 5 9.72 -20.61 41.66
C GLY A 5 10.00 -19.69 40.78
N ARG A 6 10.39 -19.49 40.43
CA ARG A 6 10.79 -18.68 39.84
C ARG A 6 10.16 -18.05 39.07
N ALA A 7 9.67 -18.20 38.97
CA ALA A 7 9.00 -17.79 38.14
C ALA A 7 8.70 -16.47 38.18
N GLY A 8 8.36 -16.18 38.79
CA GLY A 8 7.91 -14.97 38.88
C GLY A 8 8.51 -13.98 38.33
N ARG A 9 9.21 -13.90 38.15
CA ARG A 9 9.79 -12.95 37.95
C ARG A 9 9.47 -12.25 36.94
N GLN A 10 8.94 -12.16 36.35
CA GLN A 10 8.79 -11.57 35.37
C GLN A 10 8.30 -10.42 35.53
N ARG A 11 7.91 -10.11 36.13
CA ARG A 11 7.41 -9.10 36.44
C ARG A 11 7.77 -8.03 35.88
N SER A 12 8.26 -7.73 35.90
CA SER A 12 8.80 -6.75 35.54
C SER A 12 8.25 -6.02 34.65
N VAL A 13 7.66 -6.06 34.33
CA VAL A 13 7.18 -5.50 33.45
C VAL A 13 6.45 -4.44 33.65
N ARG A 14 6.55 -3.64 33.83
CA ARG A 14 5.93 -2.67 34.07
C ARG A 14 5.78 -1.96 33.11
N PRO A 15 5.41 -1.52 32.94
CA PRO A 15 4.97 -1.04 32.06
C PRO A 15 4.99 0.16 31.47
N PRO A 16 5.09 0.22 30.54
CA PRO A 16 5.12 1.34 29.83
C PRO A 16 3.76 1.82 29.65
N ASP A 17 2.89 1.15 30.22
CA ASP A 17 1.64 1.53 30.05
C ASP A 17 1.34 2.88 30.45
N SER A 18 1.84 3.37 31.43
CA SER A 18 1.49 4.70 31.87
C SER A 18 1.80 5.71 30.80
N ARG A 19 2.91 5.53 30.13
CA ARG A 19 3.21 6.45 29.05
C ARG A 19 2.29 6.28 27.88
N GLY A 20 2.00 5.06 27.56
CA GLY A 20 1.07 4.81 26.48
C GLY A 20 -0.27 5.42 26.80
N ARG A 21 -0.70 5.30 28.04
CA ARG A 21 -1.97 5.87 28.42
C ARG A 21 -1.97 7.39 28.29
N CYS A 22 -0.85 8.03 28.63
CA CYS A 22 -0.79 9.48 28.49
C CYS A 22 -0.89 9.89 27.04
N SER A 23 -0.18 9.21 26.18
CA SER A 23 -0.27 9.50 24.76
C SER A 23 -1.68 9.30 24.25
N ALA A 24 -2.27 8.20 24.63
CA ALA A 24 -3.62 7.92 24.18
C ALA A 24 -4.59 8.97 24.73
N LYS A 25 -4.36 9.42 25.97
CA LYS A 25 -5.22 10.41 26.55
C LYS A 25 -5.17 11.69 25.74
N MET A 26 -3.99 12.12 25.37
CA MET A 26 -3.86 13.31 24.54
C MET A 26 -4.58 13.14 23.23
N GLN A 27 -4.42 12.00 22.60
CA GLN A 27 -5.06 11.77 21.33
C GLN A 27 -6.57 11.70 21.47
N ALA A 28 -7.05 11.08 22.52
CA ALA A 28 -8.47 10.96 22.70
C ALA A 28 -9.10 12.29 23.06
N ALA A 29 -8.41 13.10 23.84
CA ALA A 29 -9.00 14.36 24.29
C ALA A 29 -9.26 15.28 23.10
N LYS A 30 -8.28 15.44 22.25
CA LYS A 30 -8.44 16.28 21.07
C LYS A 30 -7.18 16.17 20.24
N MET A 31 -7.32 16.46 18.97
CA MET A 31 -6.17 16.47 18.12
C MET A 31 -5.35 17.71 18.37
N ALA A 32 -4.05 17.53 18.54
CA ALA A 32 -3.17 18.66 18.68
C ALA A 32 -3.18 19.51 17.43
N PRO A 33 -3.06 20.81 17.58
CA PRO A 33 -2.93 21.65 16.41
C PRO A 33 -1.74 21.24 15.57
N GLY A 34 -1.91 21.14 14.30
CA GLY A 34 -0.81 20.77 13.43
C GLY A 34 -0.74 19.32 13.08
N VAL A 35 -1.55 18.47 13.71
CA VAL A 35 -1.53 17.06 13.36
C VAL A 35 -1.89 16.88 11.89
N GLY A 36 -2.86 17.65 11.41
CA GLY A 36 -3.22 17.56 10.01
C GLY A 36 -2.07 17.93 9.11
N ARG A 37 -1.32 18.97 9.46
CA ARG A 37 -0.18 19.36 8.65
C ARG A 37 0.90 18.29 8.67
N GLN A 38 1.12 17.65 9.82
CA GLN A 38 2.08 16.57 9.89
C GLN A 38 1.68 15.40 9.02
N LEU A 39 0.38 15.07 9.02
CA LEU A 39 -0.10 14.02 8.16
C LEU A 39 0.12 14.36 6.68
N LEU A 40 -0.13 15.60 6.30
CA LEU A 40 0.11 16.01 4.93
C LEU A 40 1.57 15.84 4.56
N ARG A 41 2.47 16.21 5.45
CA ARG A 41 3.88 16.01 5.19
C ARG A 41 4.25 14.55 5.07
N TRP A 42 3.65 13.73 5.96
CA TRP A 42 3.95 12.31 5.94
C TRP A 42 3.59 11.69 4.59
N MET A 43 2.57 12.20 3.95
CA MET A 43 2.12 11.61 2.70
C MET A 43 3.08 11.87 1.55
N GLY A 44 4.18 12.55 1.81
CA GLY A 44 5.20 12.69 0.81
C GLY A 44 5.36 14.09 0.33
N SER A 45 6.41 14.33 -0.45
CA SER A 45 6.62 15.65 -1.00
C SER A 45 5.44 16.07 -1.86
N SER A 46 4.81 15.13 -2.50
CA SER A 46 3.65 15.45 -3.29
C SER A 46 2.53 15.95 -2.40
N SER A 47 2.60 15.70 -1.12
CA SER A 47 1.55 16.17 -0.24
C SER A 47 1.82 17.54 0.33
N ARG A 48 2.94 18.14 0.02
CA ARG A 48 3.10 19.51 0.41
C ARG A 48 2.04 20.33 -0.23
N PRO A 49 1.62 21.41 0.40
CA PRO A 49 0.51 22.17 -0.14
C PRO A 49 0.68 22.48 -1.62
N SER A 50 1.85 22.91 -2.03
CA SER A 50 2.04 23.23 -3.43
C SER A 50 1.93 21.99 -4.30
N ALA A 51 2.57 20.92 -3.88
CA ALA A 51 2.50 19.71 -4.67
C ALA A 51 1.12 19.13 -4.63
N PHE A 52 0.52 19.08 -3.42
CA PHE A 52 -0.77 18.60 -3.30
C PHE A 52 -1.70 19.36 -4.12
N LEU A 53 -1.58 20.65 -4.17
CA LEU A 53 -2.46 21.48 -4.91
C LEU A 53 -2.26 21.31 -6.40
N GLY A 54 -1.82 20.17 -6.81
CA GLY A 54 -1.73 19.88 -8.21
C GLY A 54 -0.46 20.29 -8.86
N GLN A 55 0.51 20.62 -8.06
CA GLN A 55 1.79 21.02 -8.61
C GLN A 55 2.69 19.83 -8.62
N PRO A 56 2.66 19.01 -9.62
CA PRO A 56 3.55 17.85 -9.61
C PRO A 56 4.96 18.34 -9.54
N ARG A 57 5.74 17.58 -8.82
CA ARG A 57 7.11 17.95 -8.76
C ARG A 57 7.77 17.31 -9.89
N PRO A 58 8.20 18.05 -10.84
CA PRO A 58 8.94 17.46 -11.93
C PRO A 58 10.28 17.00 -11.39
N GLY A 59 10.68 15.86 -11.82
CA GLY A 59 11.96 15.35 -11.41
C GLY A 59 12.23 14.04 -12.09
N PRO A 60 13.47 13.62 -12.13
CA PRO A 60 13.79 12.38 -12.81
C PRO A 60 13.02 11.20 -12.27
N ALA A 61 12.78 11.22 -10.97
CA ALA A 61 12.14 10.10 -10.35
C ALA A 61 10.73 9.86 -10.84
N ARG A 62 10.02 10.94 -11.17
CA ARG A 62 8.65 10.75 -11.60
C ARG A 62 8.57 9.98 -12.90
N ARG A 63 9.50 10.25 -13.79
CA ARG A 63 9.50 9.51 -15.04
C ARG A 63 9.90 8.07 -14.83
N ALA A 64 10.73 7.82 -13.84
CA ALA A 64 11.17 6.46 -13.58
C ALA A 64 10.03 5.56 -13.16
N TYR A 65 8.93 6.16 -12.66
CA TYR A 65 7.83 5.31 -12.23
C TYR A 65 6.87 4.98 -13.34
N ALA A 66 7.04 5.57 -14.48
CA ALA A 66 6.00 5.51 -15.49
C ALA A 66 5.56 4.10 -15.77
N SER A 67 6.39 3.31 -16.34
CA SER A 67 6.00 1.97 -16.73
C SER A 67 7.25 1.11 -16.78
N GLY A 68 7.05 -0.16 -16.96
CA GLY A 68 8.19 -1.03 -17.17
C GLY A 68 8.99 -0.59 -18.40
N ALA A 69 8.30 -0.22 -19.45
CA ALA A 69 8.98 0.24 -20.65
C ALA A 69 9.71 1.57 -20.38
N ALA A 70 9.05 2.46 -19.67
CA ALA A 70 9.66 3.74 -19.34
C ALA A 70 10.84 3.54 -18.41
N GLN A 71 10.72 2.60 -17.47
CA GLN A 71 11.85 2.32 -16.60
C GLN A 71 13.02 1.77 -17.38
N ALA A 72 12.76 0.91 -18.35
CA ALA A 72 13.82 0.38 -19.16
C ALA A 72 14.51 1.49 -19.96
N ALA A 73 13.71 2.43 -20.47
CA ALA A 73 14.29 3.55 -21.19
C ALA A 73 15.17 4.39 -20.28
N VAL A 74 14.70 4.62 -19.06
CA VAL A 74 15.50 5.38 -18.10
C VAL A 74 16.79 4.67 -17.79
N HIS A 75 16.74 3.36 -17.68
CA HIS A 75 17.96 2.61 -17.41
C HIS A 75 18.95 2.69 -18.54
N LYS A 76 18.47 2.77 -19.76
CA LYS A 76 19.37 2.84 -20.90
C LYS A 76 19.99 4.21 -21.04
N THR A 77 19.35 5.22 -20.52
CA THR A 77 19.84 6.58 -20.60
C THR A 77 20.03 7.12 -19.21
N ASP A 78 20.78 8.16 -19.10
CA ASP A 78 20.89 8.84 -17.83
C ASP A 78 19.59 9.54 -17.52
N SER A 79 19.52 10.01 -16.30
CA SER A 79 18.33 10.74 -15.87
C SER A 79 18.04 11.88 -16.84
N PRO A 80 16.77 12.12 -17.12
CA PRO A 80 16.42 13.28 -17.96
C PRO A 80 16.90 14.56 -17.32
N SER A 81 17.06 15.55 -18.13
CA SER A 81 17.51 16.84 -17.63
C SER A 81 16.41 17.49 -16.81
N PRO A 82 16.77 18.31 -15.84
CA PRO A 82 15.75 19.02 -15.07
C PRO A 82 14.86 19.90 -15.94
N ASP A 83 15.40 20.44 -17.03
CA ASP A 83 14.58 21.28 -17.89
C ASP A 83 13.45 20.50 -18.53
N ALA A 84 13.72 19.26 -18.92
CA ALA A 84 12.66 18.45 -19.52
C ALA A 84 11.52 18.24 -18.54
N PHE A 85 11.85 17.98 -17.28
CA PHE A 85 10.82 17.78 -16.29
C PHE A 85 10.06 19.07 -15.99
N ALA A 86 10.75 20.18 -15.95
CA ALA A 86 10.10 21.44 -15.72
C ALA A 86 9.10 21.74 -16.84
N LYS A 87 9.50 21.46 -18.07
CA LYS A 87 8.60 21.68 -19.18
C LYS A 87 7.39 20.78 -19.11
N GLU A 88 7.61 19.51 -18.76
CA GLU A 88 6.51 18.59 -18.57
C GLU A 88 5.56 19.09 -17.50
N SER A 89 6.11 19.53 -16.40
CA SER A 89 5.31 20.00 -15.31
C SER A 89 4.50 21.23 -15.70
N GLN A 90 5.11 22.13 -16.41
CA GLN A 90 4.42 23.33 -16.81
C GLN A 90 3.32 23.08 -17.82
N ALA A 91 3.52 22.11 -18.68
CA ALA A 91 2.54 21.78 -19.69
C ALA A 91 1.57 20.73 -19.20
N LYS A 92 1.68 20.37 -17.93
CA LYS A 92 0.93 19.25 -17.48
C LYS A 92 -0.56 19.43 -17.60
N ALA A 93 -1.18 18.39 -18.02
CA ALA A 93 -2.61 18.36 -18.12
C ALA A 93 -3.22 17.99 -16.79
N GLU A 94 -4.53 17.99 -16.76
CA GLU A 94 -5.26 17.49 -15.62
C GLU A 94 -4.85 16.06 -15.30
N SER A 95 -4.93 15.71 -14.03
CA SER A 95 -4.64 14.35 -13.59
C SER A 95 -5.55 13.34 -14.27
N LYS A 96 -5.00 12.20 -14.65
CA LYS A 96 -5.77 11.09 -15.19
C LYS A 96 -6.21 10.11 -14.11
N SER A 97 -5.93 10.40 -12.85
CA SER A 97 -6.30 9.51 -11.76
C SER A 97 -7.81 9.40 -11.64
N PHE A 98 -8.31 8.17 -11.73
CA PHE A 98 -9.74 7.97 -11.55
C PHE A 98 -10.15 8.32 -10.12
N ALA A 99 -9.34 7.93 -9.14
CA ALA A 99 -9.68 8.19 -7.75
C ALA A 99 -9.74 9.67 -7.46
N MET A 100 -8.80 10.45 -8.00
CA MET A 100 -8.87 11.89 -7.80
C MET A 100 -10.14 12.48 -8.42
N GLY A 101 -10.49 12.00 -9.61
CA GLY A 101 -11.69 12.47 -10.27
C GLY A 101 -12.96 12.16 -9.51
N MET A 102 -12.98 11.04 -8.81
CA MET A 102 -14.18 10.70 -8.02
C MET A 102 -14.54 11.79 -7.02
N PHE A 103 -13.54 12.36 -6.38
CA PHE A 103 -13.80 13.41 -5.39
C PHE A 103 -14.41 14.65 -6.02
N LYS A 104 -14.22 14.81 -7.31
CA LYS A 104 -14.77 15.96 -8.04
C LYS A 104 -16.04 15.62 -8.82
N GLY A 105 -16.49 14.39 -8.71
CA GLY A 105 -17.69 13.98 -9.44
C GLY A 105 -17.46 13.75 -10.91
N GLN A 106 -16.24 13.43 -11.30
CA GLN A 106 -15.87 13.22 -12.70
C GLN A 106 -15.61 11.74 -12.96
N LEU A 107 -15.98 11.31 -14.17
CA LEU A 107 -15.62 9.99 -14.65
C LEU A 107 -14.38 10.12 -15.51
N THR A 108 -13.23 10.02 -14.89
CA THR A 108 -11.96 10.10 -15.59
C THR A 108 -11.53 8.68 -15.95
N THR A 109 -11.85 8.23 -17.16
CA THR A 109 -11.80 6.82 -17.48
C THR A 109 -10.50 6.34 -18.10
N GLU A 110 -9.54 7.22 -18.37
CA GLU A 110 -8.36 6.81 -19.12
C GLU A 110 -7.56 5.71 -18.43
N GLN A 111 -7.50 5.72 -17.10
CA GLN A 111 -6.75 4.71 -16.37
C GLN A 111 -7.54 3.44 -16.10
N VAL A 112 -8.86 3.47 -16.30
CA VAL A 112 -9.69 2.37 -15.84
C VAL A 112 -10.33 1.60 -16.98
N PHE A 113 -10.71 2.28 -18.06
CA PHE A 113 -11.37 1.63 -19.19
C PHE A 113 -10.60 1.85 -20.47
N PRO A 114 -10.49 0.82 -21.27
CA PRO A 114 -10.86 -0.57 -20.99
C PRO A 114 -9.88 -1.19 -20.01
N TYR A 115 -10.24 -2.33 -19.45
CA TYR A 115 -9.32 -3.02 -18.54
C TYR A 115 -8.02 -3.27 -19.30
N PRO A 116 -6.88 -2.89 -18.73
CA PRO A 116 -5.66 -2.84 -19.53
C PRO A 116 -5.14 -4.20 -19.92
N SER A 117 -4.53 -4.23 -21.10
CA SER A 117 -3.82 -5.38 -21.60
C SER A 117 -2.51 -4.87 -22.14
N VAL A 118 -1.50 -4.77 -21.28
CA VAL A 118 -0.30 -4.01 -21.60
C VAL A 118 0.87 -4.84 -22.09
N LEU A 119 0.81 -6.16 -21.94
CA LEU A 119 1.93 -7.00 -22.35
C LEU A 119 1.82 -7.33 -23.84
N ASN A 120 2.94 -7.14 -24.54
CA ASN A 120 2.96 -7.60 -25.92
C ASN A 120 3.16 -9.12 -25.94
N GLU A 121 3.18 -9.68 -27.15
CA GLU A 121 3.28 -11.13 -27.29
C GLU A 121 4.57 -11.69 -26.70
N GLU A 122 5.66 -10.99 -26.95
CA GLU A 122 6.95 -11.42 -26.44
C GLU A 122 6.98 -11.40 -24.90
N GLN A 123 6.47 -10.35 -24.31
CA GLN A 123 6.40 -10.25 -22.84
C GLN A 123 5.49 -11.31 -22.25
N THR A 124 4.38 -11.58 -22.92
CA THR A 124 3.46 -12.61 -22.45
C THR A 124 4.10 -13.98 -22.48
N GLN A 125 4.79 -14.29 -23.58
CA GLN A 125 5.46 -15.59 -23.70
C GLN A 125 6.57 -15.73 -22.68
N PHE A 126 7.36 -14.66 -22.50
CA PHE A 126 8.44 -14.70 -21.51
C PHE A 126 7.88 -14.97 -20.11
N LEU A 127 6.80 -14.29 -19.79
CA LEU A 127 6.17 -14.51 -18.48
C LEU A 127 5.69 -15.95 -18.32
N ARG A 128 5.06 -16.50 -19.35
CA ARG A 128 4.62 -17.89 -19.28
C ARG A 128 5.76 -18.84 -19.03
N GLU A 129 6.91 -18.56 -19.62
CA GLU A 129 8.10 -19.40 -19.40
C GLU A 129 8.63 -19.30 -17.98
N LEU A 130 8.39 -18.20 -17.28
CA LEU A 130 8.82 -18.03 -15.92
C LEU A 130 7.84 -18.62 -14.91
N VAL A 131 6.55 -18.58 -15.22
CA VAL A 131 5.53 -18.98 -14.26
C VAL A 131 5.66 -20.45 -13.88
N GLY A 132 5.92 -21.32 -14.84
CA GLY A 132 6.06 -22.74 -14.54
C GLY A 132 7.17 -23.04 -13.56
N PRO A 133 8.41 -22.64 -13.86
CA PRO A 133 9.51 -22.88 -12.92
C PRO A 133 9.32 -22.25 -11.56
N PHE A 134 8.76 -21.02 -11.51
CA PHE A 134 8.48 -20.41 -10.21
C PHE A 134 7.48 -21.22 -9.42
N SER A 135 6.40 -21.65 -10.07
CA SER A 135 5.38 -22.43 -9.36
C SER A 135 5.94 -23.74 -8.86
N ARG A 136 6.69 -24.44 -9.71
CA ARG A 136 7.25 -25.72 -9.30
C ARG A 136 8.23 -25.55 -8.15
N PHE A 137 9.03 -24.49 -8.18
CA PHE A 137 9.97 -24.26 -7.10
C PHE A 137 9.26 -24.12 -5.77
N PHE A 138 8.20 -23.33 -5.73
CA PHE A 138 7.50 -23.13 -4.47
C PHE A 138 6.71 -24.35 -4.04
N GLN A 139 6.27 -25.17 -4.99
CA GLN A 139 5.56 -26.39 -4.65
C GLN A 139 6.50 -27.50 -4.18
N GLU A 140 7.67 -27.61 -4.80
CA GLU A 140 8.51 -28.79 -4.61
C GLU A 140 9.74 -28.54 -3.75
N VAL A 141 10.29 -27.35 -3.77
CA VAL A 141 11.54 -27.07 -3.05
C VAL A 141 11.31 -26.29 -1.77
N ASN A 142 10.52 -25.24 -1.84
CA ASN A 142 10.28 -24.39 -0.69
C ASN A 142 9.35 -25.07 0.31
N ASP A 143 9.67 -24.93 1.60
CA ASP A 143 8.87 -25.52 2.69
C ASP A 143 8.45 -24.41 3.64
N PRO A 144 7.24 -23.84 3.47
CA PRO A 144 6.85 -22.71 4.30
C PRO A 144 6.77 -23.02 5.79
N ALA A 145 6.32 -24.22 6.16
CA ALA A 145 6.21 -24.57 7.56
C ALA A 145 7.60 -24.65 8.21
N LYS A 146 8.56 -25.20 7.49
CA LYS A 146 9.90 -25.27 8.01
C LYS A 146 10.54 -23.89 8.12
N ASN A 147 10.34 -23.05 7.10
CA ASN A 147 10.85 -21.70 7.17
C ASN A 147 10.27 -20.94 8.37
N ASP A 148 8.99 -21.13 8.63
CA ASP A 148 8.34 -20.48 9.76
C ASP A 148 8.92 -20.97 11.07
N SER A 149 9.05 -22.29 11.23
CA SER A 149 9.54 -22.84 12.50
C SER A 149 11.01 -22.51 12.75
N MET A 150 11.82 -22.48 11.70
CA MET A 150 13.23 -22.12 11.81
C MET A 150 13.43 -20.61 11.93
N GLU A 151 12.43 -19.83 11.60
CA GLU A 151 12.50 -18.38 11.60
C GLU A 151 13.60 -17.88 10.66
N GLN A 152 13.76 -18.57 9.56
CA GLN A 152 14.67 -18.14 8.50
C GLN A 152 14.37 -18.96 7.25
N VAL A 153 14.73 -18.40 6.10
CA VAL A 153 14.59 -19.13 4.86
C VAL A 153 15.71 -20.16 4.80
N GLU A 154 15.37 -21.39 4.41
CA GLU A 154 16.39 -22.43 4.29
C GLU A 154 17.46 -22.03 3.29
N ASP A 155 18.70 -22.46 3.55
CA ASP A 155 19.80 -22.13 2.66
C ASP A 155 19.57 -22.66 1.24
N SER A 156 19.04 -23.86 1.13
CA SER A 156 18.78 -24.42 -0.19
C SER A 156 17.71 -23.62 -0.93
N THR A 157 16.72 -23.13 -0.20
CA THR A 157 15.70 -22.28 -0.80
C THR A 157 16.29 -20.98 -1.29
N LEU A 158 17.16 -20.36 -0.49
CA LEU A 158 17.80 -19.12 -0.92
C LEU A 158 18.62 -19.34 -2.20
N GLN A 159 19.37 -20.45 -2.24
CA GLN A 159 20.16 -20.74 -3.42
C GLN A 159 19.28 -20.94 -4.64
N GLY A 160 18.18 -21.66 -4.48
CA GLY A 160 17.26 -21.86 -5.59
C GLY A 160 16.63 -20.58 -6.07
N LEU A 161 16.29 -19.66 -5.14
CA LEU A 161 15.75 -18.38 -5.53
C LEU A 161 16.76 -17.56 -6.33
N LYS A 162 18.03 -17.62 -5.94
CA LYS A 162 19.07 -16.95 -6.71
C LYS A 162 19.15 -17.51 -8.12
N GLU A 163 19.08 -18.82 -8.25
CA GLU A 163 19.16 -19.45 -9.55
C GLU A 163 17.97 -19.11 -10.43
N LEU A 164 16.81 -18.90 -9.81
CA LEU A 164 15.62 -18.47 -10.56
C LEU A 164 15.66 -17.00 -10.98
N GLY A 165 16.62 -16.25 -10.49
CA GLY A 165 16.65 -14.82 -10.73
C GLY A 165 15.69 -14.03 -9.88
N ALA A 166 15.19 -14.63 -8.79
CA ALA A 166 14.12 -14.04 -8.00
C ALA A 166 14.55 -12.79 -7.25
N PHE A 167 15.83 -12.54 -7.11
CA PHE A 167 16.32 -11.36 -6.40
C PHE A 167 16.40 -10.11 -7.28
N GLY A 168 16.31 -10.25 -8.60
CA GLY A 168 16.44 -9.13 -9.50
C GLY A 168 15.40 -9.13 -10.59
N LEU A 169 14.15 -9.34 -10.25
CA LEU A 169 13.10 -9.52 -11.26
C LEU A 169 12.91 -8.28 -12.11
N GLN A 170 13.04 -7.09 -11.56
CA GLN A 170 12.82 -5.87 -12.32
C GLN A 170 14.11 -5.10 -12.64
N VAL A 171 15.26 -5.62 -12.26
CA VAL A 171 16.52 -4.99 -12.65
C VAL A 171 16.72 -5.23 -14.15
N PRO A 172 17.15 -4.20 -14.90
CA PRO A 172 17.36 -4.38 -16.36
C PRO A 172 18.34 -5.51 -16.66
N SER A 173 18.12 -6.16 -17.77
CA SER A 173 18.96 -7.31 -18.12
C SER A 173 20.42 -6.92 -18.33
N GLU A 174 20.68 -5.72 -18.78
CA GLU A 174 22.07 -5.30 -18.98
C GLU A 174 22.81 -5.12 -17.65
N LEU A 175 22.08 -5.08 -16.54
CA LEU A 175 22.67 -5.03 -15.20
C LEU A 175 22.54 -6.35 -14.47
N GLY A 176 22.16 -7.39 -15.16
CA GLY A 176 22.12 -8.72 -14.58
C GLY A 176 20.77 -9.17 -14.06
N GLY A 177 19.72 -8.41 -14.28
CA GLY A 177 18.40 -8.76 -13.82
C GLY A 177 17.55 -9.43 -14.87
N VAL A 178 16.31 -9.72 -14.51
CA VAL A 178 15.38 -10.37 -15.41
C VAL A 178 14.67 -9.37 -16.31
N GLY A 179 14.56 -8.12 -15.90
CA GLY A 179 14.04 -7.05 -16.76
C GLY A 179 12.54 -7.01 -16.90
N LEU A 180 11.80 -7.45 -15.89
CA LEU A 180 10.35 -7.51 -15.96
C LEU A 180 9.70 -6.15 -15.76
N CYS A 181 8.57 -5.93 -16.44
CA CYS A 181 7.76 -4.78 -16.15
C CYS A 181 6.89 -5.06 -14.90
N ASN A 182 6.10 -4.07 -14.51
CA ASN A 182 5.34 -4.20 -13.27
C ASN A 182 4.29 -5.29 -13.34
N THR A 183 3.62 -5.42 -14.48
CA THR A 183 2.59 -6.45 -14.63
C THR A 183 3.20 -7.84 -14.56
N GLN A 184 4.33 -8.04 -15.21
CA GLN A 184 5.01 -9.34 -15.13
C GLN A 184 5.46 -9.62 -13.69
N TYR A 185 6.01 -8.61 -13.05
CA TYR A 185 6.45 -8.74 -11.65
C TYR A 185 5.27 -9.11 -10.75
N ALA A 186 4.14 -8.47 -10.94
CA ALA A 186 2.95 -8.77 -10.13
C ALA A 186 2.55 -10.24 -10.24
N ARG A 187 2.65 -10.79 -11.45
CA ARG A 187 2.26 -12.19 -11.63
C ARG A 187 3.16 -13.14 -10.83
N LEU A 188 4.46 -12.87 -10.83
CA LEU A 188 5.36 -13.74 -10.08
C LEU A 188 5.21 -13.53 -8.58
N VAL A 189 4.99 -12.30 -8.15
CA VAL A 189 4.73 -12.02 -6.74
C VAL A 189 3.45 -12.70 -6.28
N GLU A 190 2.46 -12.77 -7.15
CA GLU A 190 1.23 -13.50 -6.83
C GLU A 190 1.52 -14.95 -6.52
N ILE A 191 2.41 -15.57 -7.30
CA ILE A 191 2.79 -16.97 -7.05
C ILE A 191 3.49 -17.10 -5.69
N VAL A 192 4.43 -16.20 -5.41
CA VAL A 192 5.12 -16.27 -4.12
C VAL A 192 4.13 -16.10 -2.97
N GLY A 193 3.22 -15.15 -3.10
CA GLY A 193 2.22 -14.92 -2.05
C GLY A 193 1.31 -16.10 -1.84
N MET A 194 1.04 -16.87 -2.88
CA MET A 194 0.21 -18.05 -2.73
C MET A 194 0.90 -19.12 -1.88
N HIS A 195 2.22 -19.16 -1.89
CA HIS A 195 2.94 -20.25 -1.25
C HIS A 195 3.62 -19.88 0.06
N ASP A 196 4.25 -18.70 0.15
CA ASP A 196 5.02 -18.41 1.35
C ASP A 196 5.27 -16.90 1.48
N LEU A 197 4.46 -16.23 2.30
CA LEU A 197 4.62 -14.80 2.49
C LEU A 197 5.92 -14.45 3.23
N GLY A 198 6.44 -15.34 4.06
CA GLY A 198 7.73 -15.06 4.69
C GLY A 198 8.84 -14.91 3.67
N VAL A 199 8.88 -15.81 2.69
CA VAL A 199 9.81 -15.66 1.58
C VAL A 199 9.45 -14.43 0.77
N GLY A 200 8.16 -14.19 0.59
CA GLY A 200 7.72 -13.02 -0.16
C GLY A 200 8.22 -11.73 0.43
N ILE A 201 8.20 -11.61 1.76
CA ILE A 201 8.70 -10.41 2.40
C ILE A 201 10.22 -10.33 2.29
N THR A 202 10.90 -11.47 2.40
CA THR A 202 12.36 -11.46 2.22
C THR A 202 12.73 -10.92 0.85
N LEU A 203 12.07 -11.39 -0.19
CA LEU A 203 12.32 -10.91 -1.54
C LEU A 203 11.86 -9.47 -1.73
N GLY A 204 10.70 -9.13 -1.17
CA GLY A 204 10.16 -7.79 -1.32
C GLY A 204 10.97 -6.73 -0.59
N ALA A 205 11.44 -7.06 0.62
CA ALA A 205 12.28 -6.12 1.34
C ALA A 205 13.57 -5.87 0.59
N HIS A 206 14.03 -6.84 -0.20
CA HIS A 206 15.21 -6.69 -0.99
C HIS A 206 14.95 -5.84 -2.24
N GLN A 207 13.96 -6.22 -3.06
CA GLN A 207 13.84 -5.61 -4.37
C GLN A 207 12.68 -4.62 -4.50
N SER A 208 11.65 -4.77 -3.70
CA SER A 208 10.52 -3.86 -3.82
C SER A 208 10.78 -2.55 -3.07
N ILE A 209 11.52 -2.60 -1.97
CA ILE A 209 11.89 -1.38 -1.26
C ILE A 209 13.40 -1.27 -1.04
N GLY A 210 14.09 -2.38 -0.86
CA GLY A 210 15.50 -2.34 -0.47
C GLY A 210 16.39 -1.60 -1.46
N PHE A 211 16.40 -2.01 -2.70
CA PHE A 211 17.20 -1.31 -3.69
C PHE A 211 16.35 -0.55 -4.70
N LYS A 212 15.04 -0.48 -4.49
CA LYS A 212 14.20 0.25 -5.43
C LYS A 212 14.64 1.70 -5.56
N GLY A 213 15.10 2.30 -4.48
CA GLY A 213 15.58 3.67 -4.55
C GLY A 213 16.77 3.83 -5.47
N ILE A 214 17.67 2.86 -5.47
CA ILE A 214 18.80 2.92 -6.39
C ILE A 214 18.32 2.78 -7.83
N LEU A 215 17.37 1.88 -8.04
CA LEU A 215 16.82 1.68 -9.38
C LEU A 215 16.12 2.94 -9.89
N LEU A 216 15.38 3.63 -9.04
CA LEU A 216 14.57 4.78 -9.46
C LEU A 216 15.34 6.09 -9.44
N PHE A 217 16.23 6.27 -8.48
CA PHE A 217 16.89 7.56 -8.26
C PHE A 217 18.39 7.52 -8.44
N GLY A 218 18.97 6.34 -8.60
CA GLY A 218 20.42 6.24 -8.70
C GLY A 218 20.96 6.85 -9.98
N THR A 219 22.16 7.40 -9.88
CA THR A 219 22.88 7.81 -11.07
C THR A 219 23.30 6.57 -11.85
N LYS A 220 23.77 6.80 -13.08
CA LYS A 220 24.26 5.68 -13.87
C LYS A 220 25.39 4.97 -13.12
N ALA A 221 26.30 5.74 -12.52
CA ALA A 221 27.41 5.13 -11.78
C ALA A 221 26.92 4.33 -10.59
N GLN A 222 25.94 4.85 -9.84
CA GLN A 222 25.41 4.12 -8.70
C GLN A 222 24.72 2.85 -9.15
N ARG A 223 23.93 2.91 -10.19
CA ARG A 223 23.24 1.72 -10.68
C ARG A 223 24.23 0.66 -11.13
N GLU A 224 25.26 1.05 -11.86
CA GLU A 224 26.25 0.09 -12.33
C GLU A 224 27.07 -0.49 -11.20
N LYS A 225 27.30 0.29 -10.16
CA LYS A 225 28.10 -0.18 -9.04
C LYS A 225 27.33 -1.16 -8.15
N TYR A 226 26.05 -0.89 -7.91
CA TYR A 226 25.31 -1.65 -6.87
C TYR A 226 24.35 -2.70 -7.41
N LEU A 227 23.70 -2.44 -8.54
CA LEU A 227 22.59 -3.30 -8.93
C LEU A 227 23.00 -4.70 -9.38
N PRO A 228 24.14 -4.91 -10.06
CA PRO A 228 24.44 -6.29 -10.48
C PRO A 228 24.54 -7.28 -9.34
N LYS A 229 25.22 -6.94 -8.27
CA LYS A 229 25.34 -7.87 -7.15
C LYS A 229 24.03 -8.01 -6.39
N LEU A 230 23.23 -6.96 -6.38
CA LEU A 230 21.90 -7.04 -5.76
C LEU A 230 20.95 -7.89 -6.60
N ALA A 231 21.03 -7.75 -7.92
CA ALA A 231 20.17 -8.54 -8.80
C ALA A 231 20.45 -10.01 -8.71
N SER A 232 21.71 -10.39 -8.51
CA SER A 232 22.06 -11.81 -8.39
C SER A 232 21.76 -12.40 -7.02
N GLY A 233 21.53 -11.55 -6.04
CA GLY A 233 21.38 -12.00 -4.67
C GLY A 233 22.69 -12.18 -3.93
N GLU A 234 23.81 -11.84 -4.59
CA GLU A 234 25.09 -11.92 -3.90
C GLU A 234 25.14 -10.99 -2.70
N THR A 235 24.57 -9.80 -2.82
CA THR A 235 24.36 -8.92 -1.69
C THR A 235 22.87 -8.69 -1.54
N VAL A 236 22.44 -8.41 -0.32
CA VAL A 236 21.03 -8.24 -0.01
C VAL A 236 20.81 -6.81 0.47
N ALA A 237 19.72 -6.20 0.03
CA ALA A 237 19.42 -4.81 0.33
C ALA A 237 18.43 -4.69 1.48
N ALA A 238 18.48 -3.56 2.14
CA ALA A 238 17.52 -3.21 3.19
C ALA A 238 17.13 -1.75 3.02
N PHE A 239 15.97 -1.42 3.57
CA PHE A 239 15.43 -0.06 3.53
C PHE A 239 15.27 0.40 4.98
N CYS A 240 15.99 1.45 5.36
CA CYS A 240 16.09 1.90 6.73
C CYS A 240 15.44 3.27 6.89
N LEU A 241 14.17 3.27 7.24
CA LEU A 241 13.45 4.51 7.46
C LEU A 241 12.91 4.61 8.89
N THR A 242 12.22 3.59 9.35
CA THR A 242 11.51 3.62 10.62
C THR A 242 12.47 3.69 11.81
N GLU A 243 12.12 4.48 12.80
CA GLU A 243 12.91 4.66 14.00
C GLU A 243 12.04 4.41 15.24
N PRO A 244 12.65 4.19 16.41
CA PRO A 244 11.84 3.91 17.60
C PRO A 244 10.79 4.97 17.90
N SER A 245 11.05 6.23 17.58
CA SER A 245 10.08 7.28 17.84
C SER A 245 9.40 7.78 16.59
N SER A 246 9.56 7.12 15.46
CA SER A 246 9.06 7.63 14.19
C SER A 246 8.68 6.49 13.27
N GLY A 247 7.44 6.05 13.39
CA GLY A 247 6.89 5.05 12.48
C GLY A 247 5.99 5.70 11.46
N SER A 248 4.70 5.85 11.79
CA SER A 248 3.76 6.53 10.89
C SER A 248 4.18 7.97 10.64
N ASP A 249 4.81 8.61 11.61
CA ASP A 249 5.28 9.96 11.46
C ASP A 249 6.70 9.95 10.89
N ALA A 250 6.81 9.53 9.62
CA ALA A 250 8.10 9.27 9.02
C ALA A 250 8.94 10.52 8.85
N ALA A 251 8.31 11.69 8.79
CA ALA A 251 9.06 12.94 8.66
C ALA A 251 9.78 13.34 9.94
N SER A 252 9.51 12.64 11.04
CA SER A 252 10.10 13.00 12.34
C SER A 252 11.32 12.16 12.69
N ILE A 253 11.98 11.56 11.74
CA ILE A 253 13.16 10.75 12.02
C ILE A 253 14.25 11.63 12.66
N ARG A 254 15.10 11.00 13.45
CA ARG A 254 16.14 11.70 14.18
C ARG A 254 17.56 11.32 13.78
N THR A 255 17.74 10.23 13.03
CA THR A 255 19.07 9.89 12.56
C THR A 255 19.66 11.09 11.84
N SER A 256 20.90 11.41 12.16
CA SER A 256 21.55 12.60 11.64
C SER A 256 22.68 12.24 10.71
N ALA A 257 22.95 13.14 9.78
CA ALA A 257 24.07 13.01 8.85
C ALA A 257 24.75 14.35 8.77
N VAL A 258 25.98 14.43 9.29
CA VAL A 258 26.72 15.68 9.35
C VAL A 258 27.80 15.66 8.27
N PRO A 259 27.80 16.66 7.38
CA PRO A 259 28.84 16.68 6.34
C PRO A 259 30.21 16.97 6.93
N SER A 260 31.22 16.34 6.37
CA SER A 260 32.58 16.62 6.78
C SER A 260 33.02 18.02 6.32
N PRO A 261 34.01 18.61 7.00
CA PRO A 261 34.47 19.93 6.54
C PRO A 261 34.95 19.95 5.09
N CYS A 262 35.54 18.88 4.61
CA CYS A 262 36.01 18.82 3.24
C CYS A 262 34.90 18.48 2.24
N GLY A 263 33.71 18.10 2.73
CA GLY A 263 32.62 17.77 1.85
C GLY A 263 32.69 16.40 1.21
N LYS A 264 33.65 15.58 1.60
CA LYS A 264 33.82 14.29 0.94
C LYS A 264 32.99 13.17 1.54
N TYR A 265 32.51 13.35 2.77
CA TYR A 265 31.67 12.32 3.37
C TYR A 265 30.71 12.94 4.39
N TYR A 266 29.78 12.11 4.83
CA TYR A 266 28.84 12.44 5.89
C TYR A 266 29.04 11.45 7.04
N THR A 267 28.85 11.92 8.24
CA THR A 267 28.91 11.06 9.42
C THR A 267 27.49 10.80 9.91
N LEU A 268 27.08 9.54 9.96
CA LEU A 268 25.73 9.15 10.34
C LEU A 268 25.70 8.66 11.78
N ASN A 269 24.72 9.14 12.53
CA ASN A 269 24.46 8.69 13.90
C ASN A 269 22.95 8.54 14.09
N GLY A 270 22.56 7.43 14.69
CA GLY A 270 21.16 7.20 14.97
C GLY A 270 20.81 5.73 15.04
N SER A 271 19.53 5.44 15.08
CA SER A 271 19.08 4.06 15.13
C SER A 271 17.79 3.90 14.32
N LYS A 272 17.68 2.73 13.74
CA LYS A 272 16.49 2.34 12.98
C LYS A 272 15.94 1.06 13.59
N ILE A 273 14.64 0.83 13.39
CA ILE A 273 13.99 -0.33 13.97
C ILE A 273 13.09 -0.97 12.94
N TRP A 274 12.79 -2.23 13.14
CA TRP A 274 11.94 -3.04 12.25
C TRP A 274 12.51 -3.12 10.84
N ILE A 275 13.82 -3.27 10.72
CA ILE A 275 14.47 -3.28 9.42
C ILE A 275 14.60 -4.72 8.94
N SER A 276 13.95 -5.02 7.81
CA SER A 276 14.00 -6.35 7.23
C SER A 276 15.36 -6.59 6.55
N ASN A 277 15.80 -7.83 6.59
CA ASN A 277 17.05 -8.28 5.98
C ASN A 277 18.28 -7.77 6.67
N ARG A 278 18.15 -7.29 7.91
CA ARG A 278 19.29 -6.76 8.64
C ARG A 278 19.61 -7.57 9.90
N GLY A 279 18.91 -8.64 10.17
CA GLY A 279 19.05 -9.28 11.46
C GLY A 279 20.03 -10.43 11.56
N ARG A 280 20.47 -10.97 10.45
CA ARG A 280 21.34 -12.13 10.55
C ARG A 280 22.77 -11.77 10.27
N THR A 281 23.65 -12.43 10.99
CA THR A 281 25.04 -12.06 10.88
C THR A 281 25.95 -13.25 10.66
N ASP A 282 25.63 -14.35 11.29
CA ASP A 282 26.66 -15.36 11.35
C ASP A 282 26.91 -16.07 10.05
N ARG A 283 25.92 -16.68 9.49
CA ARG A 283 26.22 -17.46 8.34
C ARG A 283 26.08 -16.77 7.06
N PHE A 284 25.27 -15.72 7.03
CA PHE A 284 25.03 -15.11 5.79
C PHE A 284 25.78 -13.84 5.66
N THR A 285 26.93 -13.95 5.17
CA THR A 285 27.74 -12.79 4.92
C THR A 285 27.08 -11.84 3.97
N ALA A 286 26.19 -12.35 3.17
CA ALA A 286 25.55 -11.50 2.17
C ALA A 286 24.40 -10.70 2.73
N CYS A 287 24.03 -10.94 3.97
CA CYS A 287 22.82 -10.34 4.47
C CYS A 287 22.89 -8.83 4.54
N ALA A 288 21.99 -8.18 3.84
CA ALA A 288 21.80 -6.73 3.88
C ALA A 288 23.08 -5.94 3.89
N LYS A 289 23.92 -6.17 2.95
CA LYS A 289 25.16 -5.42 2.87
C LYS A 289 24.98 -4.03 2.28
N THR A 290 23.84 -3.76 1.70
CA THR A 290 23.56 -2.46 1.11
C THR A 290 22.22 -1.99 1.65
N ALA A 291 22.19 -0.78 2.18
CA ALA A 291 20.97 -0.22 2.74
C ALA A 291 20.75 1.18 2.23
N VAL A 292 19.49 1.50 1.91
CA VAL A 292 19.11 2.88 1.63
C VAL A 292 18.56 3.44 2.94
N THR A 293 19.24 4.43 3.48
CA THR A 293 18.96 4.96 4.80
C THR A 293 18.63 6.44 4.72
N SER A 294 17.61 6.87 5.46
CA SER A 294 17.21 8.27 5.52
C SER A 294 17.73 8.91 6.80
N ALA A 295 18.30 10.11 6.66
CA ALA A 295 18.89 10.83 7.80
C ALA A 295 18.69 12.32 7.60
N ARG A 296 18.62 13.05 8.73
CA ARG A 296 18.51 14.50 8.69
C ARG A 296 19.86 15.12 8.41
N THR A 297 19.90 16.03 7.45
CA THR A 297 21.12 16.75 7.15
C THR A 297 20.95 18.20 7.49
N ASP A 298 21.99 18.75 8.10
CA ASP A 298 22.20 20.18 8.27
C ASP A 298 21.20 20.94 9.13
N ALA A 299 21.42 22.22 9.18
CA ALA A 299 20.67 23.11 10.05
C ALA A 299 19.20 23.25 9.64
N MET A 300 18.89 22.99 8.40
CA MET A 300 17.51 23.10 7.95
C MET A 300 16.71 21.83 8.24
N LYS A 301 17.39 20.84 8.80
CA LYS A 301 16.73 19.61 9.22
C LYS A 301 16.03 18.86 8.09
N LYS A 302 16.56 18.99 6.89
CA LYS A 302 16.02 18.25 5.76
C LYS A 302 16.54 16.81 5.77
N ILE A 303 15.80 15.94 5.15
CA ILE A 303 16.13 14.52 5.11
C ILE A 303 16.82 14.21 3.80
N THR A 304 17.88 13.42 3.86
CA THR A 304 18.62 12.97 2.69
C THR A 304 18.70 11.46 2.73
N SER A 305 18.62 10.83 1.55
CA SER A 305 18.78 9.39 1.45
C SER A 305 20.22 9.05 1.07
N PHE A 306 20.73 8.00 1.70
CA PHE A 306 22.11 7.55 1.49
C PHE A 306 22.13 6.07 1.19
N VAL A 307 23.03 5.68 0.28
CA VAL A 307 23.34 4.27 0.10
C VAL A 307 24.47 3.94 1.07
N VAL A 308 24.15 3.12 2.06
CA VAL A 308 25.10 2.78 3.12
C VAL A 308 25.49 1.32 2.96
N ARG A 309 26.77 1.07 2.73
CA ARG A 309 27.27 -0.29 2.67
C ARG A 309 27.74 -0.73 4.06
N SER A 310 28.46 -1.83 4.09
CA SER A 310 28.98 -2.32 5.38
C SER A 310 30.17 -1.49 5.81
N PHE A 311 29.89 -0.26 6.18
CA PHE A 311 30.92 0.62 6.70
C PHE A 311 31.07 0.40 8.20
N GLY A 312 32.23 0.74 8.75
CA GLY A 312 32.43 0.64 10.19
C GLY A 312 31.45 1.50 10.95
N GLY A 313 31.05 1.04 12.11
CA GLY A 313 30.13 1.79 12.95
C GLY A 313 28.70 1.34 12.89
N ILE A 314 28.40 0.35 12.05
CA ILE A 314 27.05 -0.19 11.97
C ILE A 314 26.96 -1.46 12.79
N THR A 315 25.98 -1.52 13.70
CA THR A 315 25.71 -2.74 14.44
C THR A 315 24.23 -3.08 14.31
N ARG A 316 23.93 -4.35 14.51
CA ARG A 316 22.56 -4.84 14.37
C ARG A 316 22.15 -5.56 15.64
N GLY A 317 20.86 -5.41 15.97
CA GLY A 317 20.32 -6.17 17.08
C GLY A 317 20.00 -7.59 16.67
N ALA A 318 19.60 -8.38 17.63
CA ALA A 318 19.15 -9.73 17.35
C ALA A 318 17.87 -9.70 16.52
N PRO A 319 17.63 -10.75 15.74
CA PRO A 319 16.36 -10.79 15.00
C PRO A 319 15.19 -10.75 15.96
N GLU A 320 14.17 -9.96 15.59
CA GLU A 320 13.00 -9.81 16.42
C GLU A 320 12.15 -11.07 16.41
N LYS A 321 11.48 -11.34 17.54
CA LYS A 321 10.51 -12.41 17.62
C LYS A 321 9.16 -11.84 17.21
N LYS A 322 8.55 -12.42 16.19
CA LYS A 322 7.38 -11.83 15.56
C LYS A 322 6.22 -12.80 15.54
N MET A 323 5.03 -12.24 15.36
CA MET A 323 3.82 -13.03 15.22
C MET A 323 3.85 -13.88 13.95
N GLY A 324 4.28 -13.30 12.84
CA GLY A 324 4.27 -13.96 11.55
C GLY A 324 5.41 -13.49 10.68
N ILE A 325 5.38 -13.91 9.43
CA ILE A 325 6.48 -13.71 8.47
C ILE A 325 7.82 -13.98 9.14
N LYS A 326 7.86 -15.06 9.89
CA LYS A 326 9.03 -15.34 10.71
C LYS A 326 10.27 -15.68 9.89
N ALA A 327 10.07 -16.16 8.68
CA ALA A 327 11.20 -16.48 7.81
C ALA A 327 11.97 -15.23 7.41
N SER A 328 11.31 -14.09 7.40
CA SER A 328 11.95 -12.82 7.08
C SER A 328 12.54 -12.25 8.36
N ASN A 329 13.85 -12.00 8.38
CA ASN A 329 14.42 -11.43 9.59
C ASN A 329 14.19 -9.93 9.66
N THR A 330 14.07 -9.43 10.88
CA THR A 330 13.79 -8.03 11.16
C THR A 330 14.58 -7.66 12.40
N ALA A 331 15.24 -6.50 12.39
CA ALA A 331 16.10 -6.16 13.52
C ALA A 331 16.27 -4.66 13.64
N GLU A 332 16.83 -4.25 14.77
CA GLU A 332 17.29 -2.89 14.96
C GLU A 332 18.64 -2.71 14.29
N VAL A 333 18.89 -1.48 13.83
CA VAL A 333 20.16 -1.14 13.21
C VAL A 333 20.65 0.15 13.88
N TYR A 334 21.90 0.16 14.27
CA TYR A 334 22.49 1.30 14.94
C TYR A 334 23.64 1.87 14.12
N PHE A 335 23.65 3.18 13.98
CA PHE A 335 24.71 3.89 13.30
C PHE A 335 25.47 4.72 14.33
N ASP A 336 26.77 4.48 14.42
CA ASP A 336 27.61 5.19 15.38
C ASP A 336 28.84 5.71 14.63
N GLY A 337 28.77 6.98 14.24
CA GLY A 337 29.89 7.59 13.55
C GLY A 337 30.19 6.97 12.19
N VAL A 338 29.16 6.55 11.47
CA VAL A 338 29.35 5.87 10.20
C VAL A 338 29.70 6.91 9.14
N GLN A 339 30.85 6.74 8.50
CA GLN A 339 31.27 7.67 7.45
C GLN A 339 30.82 7.16 6.10
N VAL A 340 29.99 7.95 5.45
CA VAL A 340 29.41 7.59 4.15
C VAL A 340 29.91 8.57 3.11
N PRO A 341 30.54 8.09 2.05
CA PRO A 341 31.04 9.01 1.03
C PRO A 341 29.92 9.88 0.45
N SER A 342 30.24 11.10 0.12
CA SER A 342 29.25 12.01 -0.43
C SER A 342 28.67 11.50 -1.75
N GLU A 343 29.43 10.72 -2.48
CA GLU A 343 28.92 10.13 -3.72
C GLU A 343 27.83 9.11 -3.49
N ASN A 344 27.61 8.70 -2.23
CA ASN A 344 26.55 7.75 -1.90
C ASN A 344 25.23 8.43 -1.56
N VAL A 345 25.13 9.74 -1.68
CA VAL A 345 23.84 10.40 -1.57
C VAL A 345 22.94 9.92 -2.70
N LEU A 346 21.76 9.50 -2.37
CA LEU A 346 20.80 9.00 -3.36
C LEU A 346 19.78 10.09 -3.62
N GLY A 347 19.70 10.54 -4.85
CA GLY A 347 18.90 11.71 -5.17
C GLY A 347 19.61 12.98 -4.75
N GLU A 348 18.86 13.95 -4.31
CA GLU A 348 19.41 15.25 -3.93
C GLU A 348 19.54 15.36 -2.42
N VAL A 349 20.52 16.14 -1.99
CA VAL A 349 20.61 16.50 -0.58
C VAL A 349 19.33 17.24 -0.21
N GLY A 350 18.69 16.80 0.85
CA GLY A 350 17.42 17.38 1.26
C GLY A 350 16.22 16.77 0.58
N GLY A 351 16.42 15.88 -0.39
CA GLY A 351 15.31 15.25 -1.09
C GLY A 351 14.99 13.84 -0.65
N GLY A 352 15.50 13.41 0.51
CA GLY A 352 15.37 12.03 0.92
C GLY A 352 13.97 11.61 1.31
N PHE A 353 13.18 12.53 1.86
CA PHE A 353 11.82 12.17 2.19
C PHE A 353 11.02 11.85 0.92
N LYS A 354 11.25 12.63 -0.11
CA LYS A 354 10.61 12.37 -1.39
C LYS A 354 11.04 10.99 -1.93
N VAL A 355 12.33 10.68 -1.84
CA VAL A 355 12.81 9.38 -2.28
C VAL A 355 12.10 8.27 -1.52
N ALA A 356 12.02 8.39 -0.18
CA ALA A 356 11.41 7.34 0.62
C ALA A 356 9.93 7.16 0.26
N MET A 357 9.21 8.26 0.07
CA MET A 357 7.79 8.15 -0.23
C MET A 357 7.56 7.55 -1.62
N HIS A 358 8.41 7.89 -2.58
CA HIS A 358 8.29 7.30 -3.90
C HIS A 358 8.56 5.79 -3.88
N ILE A 359 9.53 5.38 -3.07
CA ILE A 359 9.79 3.95 -2.93
C ILE A 359 8.54 3.24 -2.39
N LEU A 360 7.95 3.80 -1.34
CA LEU A 360 6.77 3.17 -0.75
C LEU A 360 5.59 3.17 -1.69
N ASN A 361 5.33 4.30 -2.35
CA ASN A 361 4.22 4.36 -3.30
C ASN A 361 4.38 3.36 -4.43
N ASN A 362 5.61 3.15 -4.86
CA ASN A 362 5.86 2.26 -6.00
C ASN A 362 5.68 0.79 -5.64
N GLY A 363 5.80 0.44 -4.38
CA GLY A 363 5.76 -0.96 -3.97
C GLY A 363 4.39 -1.49 -3.58
N ARG A 364 3.40 -0.62 -3.45
CA ARG A 364 2.14 -1.07 -2.87
C ARG A 364 1.34 -2.00 -3.77
N PHE A 365 1.45 -1.85 -5.09
CA PHE A 365 0.72 -2.75 -5.98
C PHE A 365 1.20 -4.19 -5.80
N GLY A 366 2.48 -4.36 -5.51
CA GLY A 366 3.01 -5.71 -5.31
C GLY A 366 2.47 -6.37 -4.08
N MET A 367 2.19 -5.58 -3.04
CA MET A 367 1.56 -6.14 -1.85
C MET A 367 0.18 -6.68 -2.18
N ALA A 368 -0.61 -5.92 -2.97
CA ALA A 368 -1.92 -6.39 -3.35
C ALA A 368 -1.83 -7.66 -4.20
N ALA A 369 -0.86 -7.71 -5.10
CA ALA A 369 -0.68 -8.91 -5.93
C ALA A 369 -0.31 -10.12 -5.09
N ALA A 370 0.60 -9.95 -4.13
CA ALA A 370 0.97 -11.07 -3.26
C ALA A 370 -0.24 -11.57 -2.48
N LEU A 371 -1.04 -10.65 -1.97
CA LEU A 371 -2.20 -11.03 -1.18
C LEU A 371 -3.30 -11.67 -2.02
N ALA A 372 -3.44 -11.25 -3.28
CA ALA A 372 -4.35 -11.94 -4.18
C ALA A 372 -3.93 -13.41 -4.33
N GLY A 373 -2.62 -13.64 -4.43
CA GLY A 373 -2.14 -15.01 -4.48
C GLY A 373 -2.42 -15.76 -3.20
N THR A 374 -2.19 -15.11 -2.06
CA THR A 374 -2.49 -15.72 -0.77
C THR A 374 -3.95 -16.13 -0.70
N MET A 375 -4.84 -15.23 -1.08
CA MET A 375 -6.26 -15.55 -1.02
C MET A 375 -6.63 -16.70 -1.94
N LYS A 376 -6.01 -16.75 -3.11
CA LYS A 376 -6.29 -17.83 -4.04
C LYS A 376 -5.96 -19.19 -3.43
N GLY A 377 -4.80 -19.27 -2.78
CA GLY A 377 -4.43 -20.53 -2.13
C GLY A 377 -5.32 -20.87 -0.96
N ILE A 378 -5.70 -19.87 -0.17
CA ILE A 378 -6.56 -20.08 0.99
C ILE A 378 -7.97 -20.50 0.55
N ILE A 379 -8.49 -19.88 -0.48
CA ILE A 379 -9.82 -20.25 -0.98
C ILE A 379 -9.81 -21.68 -1.47
N ALA A 380 -8.74 -22.10 -2.13
CA ALA A 380 -8.65 -23.49 -2.58
C ALA A 380 -8.74 -24.46 -1.42
N LYS A 381 -8.08 -24.14 -0.30
CA LYS A 381 -8.14 -25.00 0.88
C LYS A 381 -9.55 -25.01 1.47
N ALA A 382 -10.20 -23.86 1.54
CA ALA A 382 -11.55 -23.80 2.09
C ALA A 382 -12.52 -24.59 1.23
N VAL A 383 -12.41 -24.45 -0.09
CA VAL A 383 -13.29 -25.18 -0.98
C VAL A 383 -13.06 -26.68 -0.89
N ASP A 384 -11.80 -27.09 -0.85
CA ASP A 384 -11.49 -28.51 -0.74
C ASP A 384 -12.09 -29.10 0.54
N HIS A 385 -11.94 -28.40 1.66
CA HIS A 385 -12.51 -28.88 2.91
C HIS A 385 -14.04 -28.96 2.83
N ALA A 386 -14.66 -27.89 2.32
CA ALA A 386 -16.11 -27.85 2.30
C ALA A 386 -16.70 -28.87 1.35
N ALA A 387 -16.00 -29.21 0.28
CA ALA A 387 -16.49 -30.19 -0.68
C ALA A 387 -16.34 -31.61 -0.19
N ASN A 388 -15.47 -31.84 0.79
CA ASN A 388 -15.19 -33.21 1.23
C ASN A 388 -15.67 -33.53 2.63
N ARG A 389 -15.99 -32.52 3.44
CA ARG A 389 -16.43 -32.74 4.81
C ARG A 389 -17.94 -32.96 4.86
N THR A 390 -18.35 -34.05 5.47
CA THR A 390 -19.77 -34.36 5.63
C THR A 390 -20.18 -34.16 7.07
N GLN A 391 -21.25 -33.42 7.31
CA GLN A 391 -21.87 -33.29 8.61
C GLN A 391 -23.38 -33.20 8.41
N PHE A 392 -24.12 -33.78 9.32
CA PHE A 392 -25.59 -33.82 9.20
C PHE A 392 -26.02 -34.51 7.93
N GLY A 393 -25.22 -35.46 7.44
CA GLY A 393 -25.55 -36.21 6.25
C GLY A 393 -25.32 -35.51 4.93
N GLU A 394 -24.65 -34.36 4.95
CA GLU A 394 -24.43 -33.56 3.74
C GLU A 394 -23.02 -33.05 3.70
N LYS A 395 -22.49 -32.89 2.49
CA LYS A 395 -21.25 -32.13 2.34
C LYS A 395 -21.52 -30.70 2.77
N ILE A 396 -20.59 -30.11 3.52
CA ILE A 396 -20.90 -28.82 4.12
C ILE A 396 -20.97 -27.70 3.10
N HIS A 397 -20.41 -27.87 1.91
CA HIS A 397 -20.59 -26.83 0.88
C HIS A 397 -22.04 -26.70 0.42
N ASN A 398 -22.90 -27.62 0.84
CA ASN A 398 -24.33 -27.52 0.52
C ASN A 398 -25.12 -26.69 1.53
N PHE A 399 -24.49 -26.22 2.59
CA PHE A 399 -25.18 -25.40 3.55
C PHE A 399 -25.03 -23.93 3.20
N GLY A 400 -26.15 -23.19 3.33
CA GLY A 400 -26.17 -21.80 2.91
C GLY A 400 -25.14 -20.93 3.60
N LEU A 401 -24.90 -21.15 4.90
CA LEU A 401 -23.90 -20.36 5.60
C LEU A 401 -22.51 -20.53 5.00
N ILE A 402 -22.18 -21.76 4.63
CA ILE A 402 -20.88 -22.02 4.03
C ILE A 402 -20.82 -21.41 2.62
N GLN A 403 -21.93 -21.55 1.88
CA GLN A 403 -21.97 -21.01 0.53
C GLN A 403 -21.76 -19.49 0.52
N GLU A 404 -22.39 -18.81 1.47
CA GLU A 404 -22.22 -17.36 1.53
C GLU A 404 -20.78 -16.99 1.84
N LYS A 405 -20.15 -17.71 2.78
CA LYS A 405 -18.75 -17.44 3.07
C LYS A 405 -17.87 -17.62 1.85
N LEU A 406 -18.04 -18.72 1.15
CA LEU A 406 -17.22 -18.99 -0.03
C LEU A 406 -17.44 -17.96 -1.12
N ALA A 407 -18.68 -17.54 -1.31
CA ALA A 407 -18.97 -16.54 -2.32
C ALA A 407 -18.32 -15.20 -2.00
N ARG A 408 -18.42 -14.79 -0.74
CA ARG A 408 -17.79 -13.53 -0.33
C ARG A 408 -16.27 -13.59 -0.47
N MET A 409 -15.68 -14.74 -0.12
CA MET A 409 -14.24 -14.91 -0.26
C MET A 409 -13.83 -14.78 -1.73
N ALA A 410 -14.59 -15.40 -2.63
CA ALA A 410 -14.28 -15.32 -4.06
C ALA A 410 -14.37 -13.89 -4.57
N VAL A 411 -15.38 -13.14 -4.12
CA VAL A 411 -15.51 -11.75 -4.54
C VAL A 411 -14.31 -10.92 -4.06
N LEU A 412 -13.93 -11.11 -2.79
CA LEU A 412 -12.80 -10.34 -2.26
C LEU A 412 -11.51 -10.61 -3.03
N HIS A 413 -11.29 -11.87 -3.40
CA HIS A 413 -10.13 -12.20 -4.21
C HIS A 413 -10.20 -11.54 -5.58
N TYR A 414 -11.36 -11.62 -6.21
CA TYR A 414 -11.53 -11.06 -7.55
C TYR A 414 -11.26 -9.56 -7.56
N VAL A 415 -11.79 -8.86 -6.57
CA VAL A 415 -11.58 -7.42 -6.47
C VAL A 415 -10.10 -7.10 -6.27
N THR A 416 -9.46 -7.80 -5.35
CA THR A 416 -8.06 -7.51 -5.05
C THR A 416 -7.18 -7.77 -6.27
N GLU A 417 -7.38 -8.90 -6.92
CA GLU A 417 -6.59 -9.21 -8.10
C GLU A 417 -6.83 -8.19 -9.20
N SER A 418 -8.09 -7.81 -9.38
CA SER A 418 -8.43 -6.84 -10.42
C SER A 418 -7.74 -5.51 -10.17
N MET A 419 -7.70 -5.05 -8.92
CA MET A 419 -7.06 -3.79 -8.61
C MET A 419 -5.54 -3.89 -8.76
N ALA A 420 -4.96 -4.99 -8.33
CA ALA A 420 -3.51 -5.14 -8.41
C ALA A 420 -3.02 -5.04 -9.86
N TYR A 421 -3.73 -5.71 -10.76
CA TYR A 421 -3.33 -5.67 -12.16
C TYR A 421 -3.73 -4.38 -12.85
N MET A 422 -4.78 -3.71 -12.38
CA MET A 422 -5.10 -2.39 -12.89
C MET A 422 -3.97 -1.41 -12.58
N VAL A 423 -3.52 -1.39 -11.33
CA VAL A 423 -2.48 -0.46 -10.92
C VAL A 423 -1.17 -0.79 -11.63
N SER A 424 -0.79 -2.07 -11.66
CA SER A 424 0.47 -2.42 -12.31
C SER A 424 0.46 -2.04 -13.79
N ALA A 425 -0.67 -2.23 -14.45
CA ALA A 425 -0.77 -1.88 -15.86
C ALA A 425 -0.71 -0.37 -16.06
N ASN A 426 -1.35 0.38 -15.16
CA ASN A 426 -1.27 1.84 -15.28
C ASN A 426 0.17 2.32 -15.13
N MET A 427 0.91 1.72 -14.21
CA MET A 427 2.31 2.07 -14.07
C MET A 427 3.09 1.72 -15.33
N ASP A 428 2.80 0.56 -15.93
CA ASP A 428 3.48 0.15 -17.16
C ASP A 428 3.13 1.04 -18.34
N GLN A 429 1.94 1.62 -18.34
CA GLN A 429 1.53 2.51 -19.42
C GLN A 429 2.12 3.92 -19.29
N GLY A 430 2.80 4.18 -18.19
CA GLY A 430 3.44 5.47 -18.03
C GLY A 430 2.64 6.50 -17.26
N PHE A 431 1.49 6.13 -16.71
CA PHE A 431 0.76 7.07 -15.89
C PHE A 431 1.56 7.40 -14.64
N LYS A 432 1.62 8.67 -14.28
CA LYS A 432 2.39 9.10 -13.13
C LYS A 432 1.56 9.22 -11.87
N ASP A 433 0.25 9.35 -12.02
CA ASP A 433 -0.63 9.56 -10.87
C ASP A 433 -1.40 8.29 -10.57
N PHE A 434 -0.76 7.40 -9.85
CA PHE A 434 -1.35 6.13 -9.44
C PHE A 434 -1.28 5.94 -7.93
N GLN A 435 -0.85 6.95 -7.19
CA GLN A 435 -0.55 6.75 -5.78
C GLN A 435 -1.79 6.44 -4.94
N ILE A 436 -2.89 7.13 -5.22
CA ILE A 436 -4.11 6.86 -4.46
C ILE A 436 -4.63 5.47 -4.79
N GLU A 437 -4.65 5.12 -6.06
CA GLU A 437 -5.13 3.80 -6.46
C GLU A 437 -4.28 2.69 -5.87
N ALA A 438 -2.96 2.89 -5.86
CA ALA A 438 -2.08 1.90 -5.25
C ALA A 438 -2.36 1.77 -3.75
N ALA A 439 -2.56 2.89 -3.07
CA ALA A 439 -2.92 2.84 -1.65
C ALA A 439 -4.24 2.12 -1.44
N ILE A 440 -5.22 2.39 -2.27
CA ILE A 440 -6.51 1.71 -2.16
C ILE A 440 -6.34 0.21 -2.34
N SER A 441 -5.54 -0.20 -3.32
CA SER A 441 -5.35 -1.63 -3.54
C SER A 441 -4.69 -2.30 -2.34
N LYS A 442 -3.76 -1.61 -1.70
CA LYS A 442 -3.09 -2.16 -0.52
C LYS A 442 -4.06 -2.26 0.66
N ILE A 443 -4.85 -1.21 0.89
CA ILE A 443 -5.82 -1.25 1.98
C ILE A 443 -6.81 -2.37 1.76
N PHE A 444 -7.43 -2.39 0.59
CA PHE A 444 -8.45 -3.39 0.31
C PHE A 444 -7.90 -4.80 0.38
N GLY A 445 -6.74 -5.03 -0.28
CA GLY A 445 -6.18 -6.36 -0.34
C GLY A 445 -5.78 -6.90 1.03
N SER A 446 -5.17 -6.05 1.85
CA SER A 446 -4.73 -6.51 3.17
C SER A 446 -5.91 -6.84 4.06
N GLU A 447 -6.97 -6.06 4.00
CA GLU A 447 -8.15 -6.35 4.81
C GLU A 447 -8.93 -7.52 4.26
N ALA A 448 -9.00 -7.64 2.94
CA ALA A 448 -9.67 -8.78 2.32
C ALA A 448 -8.95 -10.09 2.65
N ALA A 449 -7.63 -10.07 2.59
CA ALA A 449 -6.87 -11.29 2.88
C ALA A 449 -7.12 -11.76 4.32
N TRP A 450 -7.22 -10.82 5.24
CA TRP A 450 -7.53 -11.21 6.62
C TRP A 450 -8.90 -11.86 6.70
N LYS A 451 -9.91 -11.25 6.08
CA LYS A 451 -11.26 -11.81 6.13
C LYS A 451 -11.31 -13.19 5.49
N VAL A 452 -10.66 -13.34 4.34
CA VAL A 452 -10.66 -14.63 3.64
C VAL A 452 -9.99 -15.71 4.48
N THR A 453 -8.84 -15.39 5.06
CA THR A 453 -8.11 -16.39 5.85
C THR A 453 -8.86 -16.72 7.12
N ASP A 454 -9.41 -15.73 7.79
CA ASP A 454 -10.20 -15.96 8.99
C ASP A 454 -11.40 -16.85 8.69
N GLU A 455 -12.09 -16.61 7.58
CA GLU A 455 -13.24 -17.45 7.23
C GLU A 455 -12.83 -18.86 6.83
N CYS A 456 -11.65 -19.00 6.23
CA CYS A 456 -11.17 -20.34 5.92
C CYS A 456 -10.98 -21.15 7.21
N ILE A 457 -10.40 -20.54 8.23
CA ILE A 457 -10.26 -21.23 9.52
C ILE A 457 -11.64 -21.60 10.05
N GLN A 458 -12.59 -20.67 9.95
CA GLN A 458 -13.94 -20.93 10.47
C GLN A 458 -14.61 -22.08 9.71
N ILE A 459 -14.47 -22.11 8.39
CA ILE A 459 -15.06 -23.21 7.60
C ILE A 459 -14.43 -24.53 7.97
N MET A 460 -13.12 -24.55 8.20
CA MET A 460 -12.43 -25.78 8.54
C MET A 460 -12.64 -26.23 9.98
N GLY A 461 -13.15 -25.33 10.81
CA GLY A 461 -13.43 -25.68 12.20
C GLY A 461 -12.18 -26.01 12.98
N GLY A 462 -12.24 -27.06 13.78
CA GLY A 462 -11.08 -27.43 14.59
C GLY A 462 -9.83 -27.69 13.79
N MET A 463 -9.98 -28.26 12.62
CA MET A 463 -8.82 -28.50 11.78
C MET A 463 -8.17 -27.20 11.32
N GLY A 464 -8.96 -26.16 11.10
CA GLY A 464 -8.41 -24.86 10.73
C GLY A 464 -7.60 -24.23 11.84
N PHE A 465 -7.93 -24.57 13.08
CA PHE A 465 -7.22 -24.06 14.25
C PHE A 465 -5.86 -24.74 14.44
N MET A 466 -5.71 -25.95 13.87
CA MET A 466 -4.48 -26.72 14.02
C MET A 466 -3.41 -26.19 13.08
N LYS A 467 -2.15 -26.49 13.43
CA LYS A 467 -1.03 -26.05 12.61
C LYS A 467 -0.89 -26.80 11.29
N GLU A 468 -1.34 -28.05 11.27
CA GLU A 468 -1.06 -28.91 10.13
C GLU A 468 -1.54 -28.36 8.79
N PRO A 469 -2.76 -27.86 8.67
CA PRO A 469 -3.20 -27.36 7.36
C PRO A 469 -2.49 -26.10 6.91
N GLY A 470 -1.84 -25.38 7.81
CA GLY A 470 -1.07 -24.21 7.43
C GLY A 470 -1.84 -22.91 7.35
N VAL A 471 -3.15 -22.93 7.53
CA VAL A 471 -3.92 -21.70 7.43
C VAL A 471 -3.59 -20.76 8.60
N GLU A 472 -3.36 -21.34 9.76
CA GLU A 472 -2.99 -20.58 10.94
C GLU A 472 -1.69 -19.77 10.68
N ARG A 473 -0.72 -20.38 10.00
CA ARG A 473 0.50 -19.67 9.67
C ARG A 473 0.21 -18.51 8.71
N VAL A 474 -0.63 -18.75 7.72
CA VAL A 474 -0.98 -17.69 6.79
C VAL A 474 -1.66 -16.54 7.51
N LEU A 475 -2.55 -16.84 8.44
CA LEU A 475 -3.22 -15.78 9.21
C LEU A 475 -2.21 -14.93 9.95
N ARG A 476 -1.23 -15.55 10.58
CA ARG A 476 -0.19 -14.82 11.29
C ARG A 476 0.65 -13.98 10.33
N ASP A 477 0.92 -14.50 9.15
CA ASP A 477 1.77 -13.82 8.18
C ASP A 477 1.09 -12.60 7.58
N ILE A 478 -0.22 -12.64 7.36
CA ILE A 478 -0.86 -11.51 6.69
C ILE A 478 -1.17 -10.37 7.64
N ARG A 479 -1.08 -10.59 8.95
CA ARG A 479 -1.48 -9.55 9.89
C ARG A 479 -0.68 -8.26 9.73
N ILE A 480 0.58 -8.38 9.43
CA ILE A 480 1.46 -7.22 9.31
C ILE A 480 1.11 -6.35 8.10
N PHE A 481 0.40 -6.91 7.10
CA PHE A 481 0.14 -6.17 5.88
C PHE A 481 -0.77 -4.96 6.09
N ARG A 482 -1.52 -4.93 7.19
CA ARG A 482 -2.30 -3.74 7.54
C ARG A 482 -1.48 -2.71 8.30
N ILE A 483 -0.24 -3.04 8.63
CA ILE A 483 0.59 -2.20 9.48
C ILE A 483 1.75 -1.58 8.71
N PHE A 484 2.54 -2.39 8.00
CA PHE A 484 3.76 -1.84 7.41
C PHE A 484 3.48 -1.11 6.10
N GLU A 485 4.48 -0.34 5.68
CA GLU A 485 4.44 0.48 4.47
C GLU A 485 3.25 1.44 4.50
N GLY A 486 3.08 2.09 5.64
CA GLY A 486 1.94 2.94 5.89
C GLY A 486 0.79 2.12 6.44
N THR A 487 0.47 2.33 7.73
CA THR A 487 -0.68 1.60 8.27
C THR A 487 -1.91 1.93 7.44
N ASN A 488 -2.85 1.00 7.43
CA ASN A 488 -4.09 1.27 6.71
C ASN A 488 -4.81 2.49 7.25
N ASP A 489 -4.67 2.74 8.56
CA ASP A 489 -5.27 3.93 9.14
C ASP A 489 -4.71 5.19 8.49
N ILE A 490 -3.40 5.27 8.38
CA ILE A 490 -2.77 6.43 7.77
C ILE A 490 -3.05 6.49 6.27
N LEU A 491 -3.07 5.35 5.60
CA LEU A 491 -3.37 5.36 4.17
C LEU A 491 -4.79 5.81 3.89
N ARG A 492 -5.74 5.49 4.78
CA ARG A 492 -7.08 6.02 4.62
C ARG A 492 -7.09 7.54 4.67
N LEU A 493 -6.34 8.10 5.62
CA LEU A 493 -6.23 9.55 5.66
C LEU A 493 -5.57 10.11 4.41
N PHE A 494 -4.55 9.41 3.92
CA PHE A 494 -3.89 9.80 2.68
C PHE A 494 -4.89 9.86 1.52
N VAL A 495 -5.69 8.80 1.35
CA VAL A 495 -6.64 8.76 0.26
C VAL A 495 -7.64 9.92 0.36
N ALA A 496 -8.20 10.11 1.56
CA ALA A 496 -9.22 11.14 1.73
C ALA A 496 -8.64 12.54 1.58
N LEU A 497 -7.47 12.78 2.16
CA LEU A 497 -6.90 14.12 2.10
C LEU A 497 -6.42 14.49 0.71
N GLN A 498 -5.84 13.55 -0.01
CA GLN A 498 -5.44 13.84 -1.38
C GLN A 498 -6.64 14.26 -2.23
N GLY A 499 -7.71 13.48 -2.13
CA GLY A 499 -8.89 13.79 -2.91
C GLY A 499 -9.56 15.06 -2.47
N CYS A 500 -9.64 15.28 -1.16
CA CYS A 500 -10.27 16.50 -0.65
C CYS A 500 -9.49 17.74 -1.01
N MET A 501 -8.17 17.66 -1.00
CA MET A 501 -7.39 18.84 -1.36
C MET A 501 -7.53 19.18 -2.82
N ASP A 502 -7.62 18.17 -3.67
CA ASP A 502 -7.82 18.41 -5.08
C ASP A 502 -9.18 19.05 -5.34
N LYS A 503 -10.23 18.56 -4.69
CA LYS A 503 -11.56 19.14 -4.81
C LYS A 503 -11.59 20.51 -4.17
N GLY A 504 -10.91 20.70 -3.06
CA GLY A 504 -10.86 22.00 -2.40
C GLY A 504 -10.24 23.06 -3.28
N LYS A 505 -9.22 22.69 -4.04
CA LYS A 505 -8.62 23.62 -4.99
C LYS A 505 -9.64 24.04 -6.06
N GLU A 506 -10.42 23.08 -6.54
CA GLU A 506 -11.46 23.39 -7.51
C GLU A 506 -12.48 24.37 -6.92
N LEU A 507 -12.91 24.13 -5.68
CA LEU A 507 -13.89 25.03 -5.04
C LEU A 507 -13.30 26.41 -4.82
N SER A 508 -12.02 26.50 -4.48
CA SER A 508 -11.39 27.80 -4.34
C SER A 508 -11.36 28.55 -5.66
N GLY A 509 -11.13 27.82 -6.75
CA GLY A 509 -11.17 28.44 -8.06
C GLY A 509 -12.53 29.03 -8.38
N ILE A 510 -13.59 28.33 -8.00
CA ILE A 510 -14.92 28.84 -8.21
C ILE A 510 -15.13 30.11 -7.38
N GLY A 511 -14.68 30.10 -6.12
CA GLY A 511 -14.78 31.27 -5.29
C GLY A 511 -14.04 32.47 -5.87
N ASN A 512 -12.84 32.24 -6.40
CA ASN A 512 -12.08 33.29 -7.04
C ASN A 512 -12.78 33.76 -8.31
N ALA A 513 -13.42 32.86 -9.04
CA ALA A 513 -14.15 33.23 -10.23
C ALA A 513 -15.33 34.16 -9.90
N LEU A 514 -15.94 33.98 -8.74
CA LEU A 514 -17.02 34.85 -8.32
C LEU A 514 -16.55 36.28 -8.10
N LYS A 515 -15.27 36.45 -7.77
CA LYS A 515 -14.73 37.79 -7.60
C LYS A 515 -14.52 38.49 -8.94
N ASN A 516 -14.47 37.74 -10.02
CA ASN A 516 -14.34 38.31 -11.36
C ASN A 516 -15.29 37.57 -12.29
N PRO A 517 -16.60 37.82 -12.17
CA PRO A 517 -17.58 37.01 -12.90
C PRO A 517 -17.47 37.12 -14.42
N PHE A 518 -17.14 38.27 -14.93
CA PHE A 518 -17.10 38.43 -16.38
C PHE A 518 -16.00 37.64 -17.01
N GLY A 519 -14.85 37.60 -16.35
CA GLY A 519 -13.74 36.80 -16.89
C GLY A 519 -13.91 35.33 -16.74
N ASN A 520 -14.85 34.89 -15.91
CA ASN A 520 -15.01 33.48 -15.60
C ASN A 520 -16.43 32.97 -15.84
N ALA A 521 -17.13 33.59 -16.82
CA ALA A 521 -18.53 33.27 -17.03
C ALA A 521 -18.76 31.79 -17.34
N GLY A 522 -17.91 31.23 -18.16
CA GLY A 522 -18.08 29.82 -18.52
C GLY A 522 -17.99 28.89 -17.32
N LEU A 523 -17.00 29.14 -16.46
CA LEU A 523 -16.83 28.31 -15.27
C LEU A 523 -18.03 28.45 -14.34
N LEU A 524 -18.52 29.67 -14.16
CA LEU A 524 -19.64 29.87 -13.26
C LEU A 524 -20.94 29.28 -13.81
N LEU A 525 -21.14 29.36 -15.12
CA LEU A 525 -22.32 28.75 -15.73
C LEU A 525 -22.29 27.25 -15.60
N GLY A 526 -21.12 26.65 -15.76
CA GLY A 526 -21.01 25.24 -15.58
C GLY A 526 -21.35 24.80 -14.17
N GLU A 527 -20.87 25.56 -13.19
CA GLU A 527 -21.17 25.24 -11.80
C GLU A 527 -22.66 25.44 -11.51
N ALA A 528 -23.26 26.47 -12.04
CA ALA A 528 -24.68 26.69 -11.86
C ALA A 528 -25.50 25.55 -12.44
N GLY A 529 -25.08 25.06 -13.60
CA GLY A 529 -25.76 23.91 -14.19
C GLY A 529 -25.68 22.68 -13.33
N LYS A 530 -24.50 22.40 -12.76
CA LYS A 530 -24.36 21.27 -11.87
C LYS A 530 -25.25 21.40 -10.63
N GLN A 531 -25.31 22.58 -10.05
CA GLN A 531 -26.14 22.78 -8.88
C GLN A 531 -27.63 22.62 -9.21
N LEU A 532 -28.04 23.10 -10.38
CA LEU A 532 -29.42 22.94 -10.77
C LEU A 532 -29.79 21.46 -10.96
N ARG A 533 -28.91 20.70 -11.59
CA ARG A 533 -29.17 19.27 -11.75
C ARG A 533 -29.34 18.58 -10.40
N ARG A 534 -28.46 18.92 -9.45
CA ARG A 534 -28.55 18.30 -8.12
C ARG A 534 -29.86 18.63 -7.44
N ARG A 535 -30.28 19.92 -7.52
CA ARG A 535 -31.50 20.33 -6.85
C ARG A 535 -32.73 19.69 -7.44
N THR A 536 -32.75 19.50 -8.75
CA THR A 536 -33.91 18.95 -9.40
C THR A 536 -33.90 17.42 -9.38
N GLY A 537 -32.84 16.81 -8.91
CA GLY A 537 -32.76 15.37 -8.88
C GLY A 537 -32.49 14.75 -10.23
N LEU A 538 -32.05 15.52 -11.18
CA LEU A 538 -31.78 15.00 -12.52
C LEU A 538 -30.46 14.26 -12.62
N GLY A 539 -29.65 14.31 -11.57
CA GLY A 539 -28.36 13.65 -11.63
C GLY A 539 -27.35 14.47 -12.38
N SER A 540 -26.13 13.94 -12.47
CA SER A 540 -25.02 14.66 -13.07
C SER A 540 -24.98 14.55 -14.59
N GLY A 541 -25.72 13.63 -15.17
CA GLY A 541 -25.60 13.33 -16.58
C GLY A 541 -24.48 12.38 -16.90
N LEU A 542 -23.75 11.93 -15.90
CA LEU A 542 -22.68 10.96 -16.12
C LEU A 542 -23.26 9.59 -16.45
N SER A 543 -22.56 8.86 -17.28
CA SER A 543 -23.01 7.55 -17.67
C SER A 543 -21.82 6.69 -18.10
N LEU A 544 -21.91 5.42 -17.80
CA LEU A 544 -20.96 4.44 -18.31
C LEU A 544 -21.50 3.69 -19.52
N SER A 545 -22.66 4.10 -19.99
CA SER A 545 -23.25 3.50 -21.18
C SER A 545 -22.29 3.66 -22.36
N GLY A 546 -22.09 2.59 -23.10
CA GLY A 546 -21.15 2.62 -24.20
C GLY A 546 -19.72 2.38 -23.79
N ILE A 547 -19.44 2.41 -22.51
CA ILE A 547 -18.09 2.17 -22.00
C ILE A 547 -17.99 0.76 -21.42
N ILE A 548 -19.02 0.32 -20.71
CA ILE A 548 -19.05 -1.03 -20.15
C ILE A 548 -19.94 -1.92 -21.01
N HIS A 549 -19.77 -3.22 -20.81
CA HIS A 549 -20.59 -4.19 -21.52
C HIS A 549 -22.07 -3.98 -21.14
N PRO A 550 -22.98 -4.03 -22.12
CA PRO A 550 -24.37 -3.78 -21.79
C PRO A 550 -24.99 -4.71 -20.76
N GLU A 551 -24.49 -5.94 -20.65
CA GLU A 551 -25.02 -6.86 -19.64
C GLU A 551 -24.69 -6.42 -18.23
N LEU A 552 -23.78 -5.46 -18.07
CA LEU A 552 -23.41 -4.92 -16.76
C LEU A 552 -24.03 -3.56 -16.51
N SER A 553 -24.99 -3.13 -17.33
CA SER A 553 -25.49 -1.77 -17.20
C SER A 553 -26.12 -1.50 -15.84
N ARG A 554 -26.77 -2.50 -15.24
CA ARG A 554 -27.35 -2.30 -13.92
C ARG A 554 -26.26 -1.98 -12.88
N SER A 555 -25.20 -2.77 -12.86
CA SER A 555 -24.08 -2.49 -11.96
C SER A 555 -23.41 -1.18 -12.29
N GLY A 556 -23.29 -0.86 -13.57
CA GLY A 556 -22.73 0.42 -13.98
C GLY A 556 -23.54 1.60 -13.48
N ASN A 557 -24.86 1.50 -13.53
CA ASN A 557 -25.70 2.58 -13.02
C ASN A 557 -25.55 2.74 -11.53
N LEU A 558 -25.39 1.63 -10.80
CA LEU A 558 -25.15 1.71 -9.37
C LEU A 558 -23.84 2.44 -9.07
N ALA A 559 -22.80 2.17 -9.86
CA ALA A 559 -21.52 2.84 -9.67
C ALA A 559 -21.64 4.33 -9.92
N VAL A 560 -22.37 4.72 -10.96
CA VAL A 560 -22.54 6.14 -11.25
C VAL A 560 -23.33 6.82 -10.14
N GLN A 561 -24.38 6.18 -9.64
CA GLN A 561 -25.12 6.73 -8.52
C GLN A 561 -24.23 6.93 -7.31
N ALA A 562 -23.39 5.92 -7.02
CA ALA A 562 -22.49 6.01 -5.89
C ALA A 562 -21.50 7.15 -6.08
N LEU A 563 -21.01 7.34 -7.29
CA LEU A 563 -20.09 8.44 -7.57
C LEU A 563 -20.76 9.80 -7.33
N GLU A 564 -21.98 9.94 -7.81
CA GLU A 564 -22.71 11.20 -7.63
C GLU A 564 -22.92 11.49 -6.15
N GLN A 565 -23.35 10.49 -5.39
CA GLN A 565 -23.56 10.68 -3.97
C GLN A 565 -22.26 11.00 -3.26
N PHE A 566 -21.20 10.29 -3.63
CA PHE A 566 -19.91 10.51 -2.99
C PHE A 566 -19.41 11.93 -3.20
N SER A 567 -19.43 12.39 -4.43
CA SER A 567 -18.91 13.72 -4.72
C SER A 567 -19.76 14.82 -4.06
N THR A 568 -21.06 14.59 -3.95
CA THR A 568 -21.93 15.54 -3.27
C THR A 568 -21.56 15.64 -1.79
N VAL A 569 -21.31 14.51 -1.16
CA VAL A 569 -20.92 14.49 0.26
C VAL A 569 -19.55 15.17 0.44
N VAL A 570 -18.62 14.87 -0.46
CA VAL A 570 -17.29 15.48 -0.36
C VAL A 570 -17.40 16.99 -0.42
N GLU A 571 -18.18 17.50 -1.37
CA GLU A 571 -18.32 18.93 -1.51
C GLU A 571 -18.97 19.56 -0.28
N ALA A 572 -20.01 18.89 0.25
CA ALA A 572 -20.68 19.43 1.43
C ALA A 572 -19.73 19.49 2.62
N LYS A 573 -18.91 18.45 2.81
CA LYS A 573 -18.00 18.43 3.94
C LYS A 573 -16.88 19.45 3.78
N LEU A 574 -16.42 19.66 2.56
CA LEU A 574 -15.39 20.68 2.33
C LEU A 574 -15.93 22.08 2.57
N ILE A 575 -17.17 22.33 2.18
CA ILE A 575 -17.78 23.63 2.43
C ILE A 575 -17.95 23.84 3.93
N LYS A 576 -18.36 22.79 4.65
CA LYS A 576 -18.58 22.91 6.08
C LYS A 576 -17.29 23.13 6.86
N HIS A 577 -16.26 22.34 6.56
CA HIS A 577 -15.05 22.33 7.37
C HIS A 577 -13.92 23.16 6.80
N LYS A 578 -13.94 23.40 5.49
CA LYS A 578 -12.87 24.12 4.82
C LYS A 578 -11.52 23.50 5.14
N LYS A 579 -10.51 24.30 5.44
CA LYS A 579 -9.18 23.75 5.75
C LYS A 579 -9.16 22.92 7.00
N GLY A 580 -10.14 23.08 7.87
CA GLY A 580 -10.21 22.30 9.10
C GLY A 580 -10.53 20.83 8.86
N ILE A 581 -10.87 20.45 7.63
CA ILE A 581 -11.20 19.06 7.37
C ILE A 581 -10.01 18.13 7.67
N VAL A 582 -8.78 18.66 7.64
CA VAL A 582 -7.62 17.84 7.94
C VAL A 582 -7.66 17.28 9.35
N ASN A 583 -8.43 17.88 10.23
CA ASN A 583 -8.55 17.41 11.61
C ASN A 583 -9.85 16.63 11.86
N GLU A 584 -10.64 16.38 10.83
CA GLU A 584 -11.92 15.70 11.00
C GLU A 584 -11.78 14.23 10.60
N GLN A 585 -11.10 13.46 11.44
CA GLN A 585 -10.76 12.10 11.05
C GLN A 585 -11.96 11.17 10.94
N PHE A 586 -13.04 11.42 11.70
CA PHE A 586 -14.25 10.61 11.51
C PHE A 586 -14.80 10.80 10.10
N VAL A 587 -14.80 12.03 9.62
CA VAL A 587 -15.27 12.30 8.27
C VAL A 587 -14.30 11.72 7.25
N LEU A 588 -13.00 11.96 7.43
CA LEU A 588 -12.00 11.48 6.49
C LEU A 588 -12.02 9.97 6.34
N GLN A 589 -12.18 9.26 7.47
CA GLN A 589 -12.22 7.81 7.40
C GLN A 589 -13.39 7.32 6.54
N ARG A 590 -14.53 7.92 6.70
CA ARG A 590 -15.70 7.49 5.94
C ARG A 590 -15.61 7.88 4.48
N LEU A 591 -15.02 9.02 4.19
CA LEU A 591 -14.76 9.37 2.80
C LEU A 591 -13.79 8.39 2.17
N ALA A 592 -12.75 8.01 2.92
CA ALA A 592 -11.80 7.04 2.39
C ALA A 592 -12.46 5.69 2.13
N ASP A 593 -13.28 5.22 3.08
CA ASP A 593 -13.96 3.94 2.89
C ASP A 593 -14.86 3.98 1.66
N SER A 594 -15.55 5.08 1.45
CA SER A 594 -16.40 5.20 0.28
C SER A 594 -15.60 5.23 -1.01
N ALA A 595 -14.48 5.95 -1.01
CA ALA A 595 -13.63 6.01 -2.18
C ALA A 595 -13.05 4.63 -2.52
N ILE A 596 -12.64 3.89 -1.48
CA ILE A 596 -12.11 2.55 -1.69
C ILE A 596 -13.17 1.66 -2.35
N ASP A 597 -14.37 1.68 -1.79
CA ASP A 597 -15.44 0.85 -2.35
C ASP A 597 -15.79 1.26 -3.77
N LEU A 598 -15.86 2.55 -4.02
CA LEU A 598 -16.24 3.04 -5.33
C LEU A 598 -15.19 2.68 -6.38
N TYR A 599 -13.92 2.87 -6.04
CA TYR A 599 -12.87 2.47 -6.97
C TYR A 599 -12.93 0.97 -7.25
N ALA A 600 -13.14 0.18 -6.20
CA ALA A 600 -13.26 -1.26 -6.37
C ALA A 600 -14.39 -1.63 -7.33
N MET A 601 -15.54 -0.96 -7.18
CA MET A 601 -16.67 -1.22 -8.05
C MET A 601 -16.32 -0.94 -9.51
N VAL A 602 -15.66 0.18 -9.75
CA VAL A 602 -15.35 0.57 -11.13
C VAL A 602 -14.30 -0.36 -11.74
N VAL A 603 -13.30 -0.74 -10.98
CA VAL A 603 -12.27 -1.64 -11.50
C VAL A 603 -12.88 -2.99 -11.87
N VAL A 604 -13.76 -3.49 -11.03
CA VAL A 604 -14.40 -4.78 -11.31
C VAL A 604 -15.32 -4.68 -12.53
N LEU A 605 -16.05 -3.57 -12.66
CA LEU A 605 -16.83 -3.33 -13.86
C LEU A 605 -15.98 -3.36 -15.11
N SER A 606 -14.81 -2.72 -15.01
CA SER A 606 -13.91 -2.67 -16.16
C SER A 606 -13.46 -4.07 -16.55
N ARG A 607 -13.00 -4.85 -15.57
CA ARG A 607 -12.52 -6.19 -15.89
C ARG A 607 -13.64 -7.09 -16.41
N ALA A 608 -14.79 -7.05 -15.76
CA ALA A 608 -15.90 -7.90 -16.17
C ALA A 608 -16.45 -7.49 -17.53
N SER A 609 -16.20 -6.25 -17.97
CA SER A 609 -16.67 -5.81 -19.28
C SER A 609 -15.94 -6.50 -20.43
N ARG A 610 -14.88 -7.25 -20.18
CA ARG A 610 -14.23 -8.05 -21.20
C ARG A 610 -14.97 -9.36 -21.44
N LEU A 611 -16.28 -9.34 -21.37
CA LEU A 611 -17.07 -10.59 -21.39
C LEU A 611 -16.88 -11.41 -22.65
N SER A 612 -16.72 -10.75 -23.77
CA SER A 612 -16.65 -11.47 -25.04
C SER A 612 -15.45 -12.40 -25.11
N GLY A 613 -15.70 -13.64 -25.49
CA GLY A 613 -14.64 -14.55 -25.82
C GLY A 613 -13.90 -15.19 -24.67
N HIS A 614 -14.32 -14.94 -23.44
CA HIS A 614 -13.66 -15.56 -22.29
C HIS A 614 -14.52 -16.70 -21.77
N SER A 615 -13.87 -17.82 -21.45
CA SER A 615 -14.60 -18.95 -20.89
C SER A 615 -15.15 -18.66 -19.50
N THR A 616 -14.54 -17.74 -18.79
CA THR A 616 -14.98 -17.38 -17.44
C THR A 616 -15.91 -16.18 -17.40
N ALA A 617 -16.38 -15.71 -18.56
CA ALA A 617 -17.12 -14.45 -18.60
C ALA A 617 -18.38 -14.48 -17.73
N HIS A 618 -19.13 -15.56 -17.77
CA HIS A 618 -20.34 -15.64 -16.97
C HIS A 618 -20.04 -15.58 -15.48
N HIS A 619 -19.02 -16.31 -15.06
CA HIS A 619 -18.62 -16.30 -13.66
C HIS A 619 -18.18 -14.90 -13.23
N GLU A 620 -17.40 -14.23 -14.07
CA GLU A 620 -16.93 -12.88 -13.72
C GLU A 620 -18.11 -11.91 -13.65
N LYS A 621 -19.09 -12.07 -14.51
CA LYS A 621 -20.28 -11.23 -14.42
C LYS A 621 -20.99 -11.42 -13.08
N MET A 622 -21.09 -12.66 -12.64
CA MET A 622 -21.73 -12.93 -11.35
C MET A 622 -20.93 -12.29 -10.20
N LEU A 623 -19.62 -12.41 -10.26
CA LEU A 623 -18.78 -11.78 -9.22
C LEU A 623 -18.98 -10.27 -9.24
N CYS A 624 -19.01 -9.70 -10.39
CA CYS A 624 -19.19 -8.25 -10.53
C CYS A 624 -20.53 -7.79 -9.98
N ASP A 625 -21.57 -8.47 -10.39
CA ASP A 625 -22.91 -8.09 -9.93
C ASP A 625 -23.08 -8.24 -8.45
N UNK A 626 -22.56 -9.16 -7.95
CA UNK A 626 -22.59 -9.33 -6.51
C UNK A 626 -21.75 -8.31 -5.78
N UNK A 627 -20.67 -7.91 -6.42
CA UNK A 627 -19.86 -6.94 -5.78
C UNK A 627 -20.49 -5.60 -5.82
N UNK A 628 -21.23 -5.24 -6.90
CA UNK A 628 -21.86 -4.00 -7.05
C UNK A 628 -23.11 -3.85 -6.16
N UNK A 629 -23.68 -4.92 -5.70
CA UNK A 629 -24.79 -4.90 -4.82
C UNK A 629 -24.37 -4.78 -3.37
N UNK A 630 -23.31 -5.33 -3.00
CA UNK A 630 -22.79 -5.32 -1.68
C UNK A 630 -22.08 -4.01 -1.40
N UNK A 631 -21.46 -3.48 -2.39
CA UNK A 631 -20.73 -2.26 -2.21
C UNK A 631 -21.62 -1.03 -2.31
N UNK A 632 -22.64 -1.12 -2.93
CA UNK A 632 -23.54 -0.04 -3.03
C UNK A 632 -24.38 0.18 -1.79
N UNK A 633 -24.46 -0.90 -1.17
CA UNK A 633 -25.09 -0.88 0.12
C UNK A 633 -24.16 -0.33 1.18
N UNK A 634 -23.07 -0.61 1.06
CA UNK A 634 -22.08 -0.14 1.95
C UNK A 634 -21.73 1.33 1.68
N UNK A 635 -21.83 1.69 0.45
CA UNK A 635 -21.58 3.07 0.13
C UNK A 635 -22.78 3.96 0.49
N UNK A 636 -23.76 3.39 0.48
CA UNK A 636 -24.91 4.10 0.89
C UNK A 636 -25.01 4.26 2.39
N UNK A 637 -24.52 3.38 2.99
CA UNK A 637 -24.39 3.39 4.42
C UNK A 637 -23.31 4.36 4.89
N UNK A 638 -22.45 4.40 4.19
CA UNK A 638 -21.41 5.32 4.51
C UNK A 638 -21.81 6.76 4.27
N UNK A 639 -22.49 6.90 3.36
CA UNK A 639 -22.97 8.21 3.12
C UNK A 639 -24.07 8.68 4.10
N UNK A 640 -24.62 7.77 4.56
CA UNK A 640 -25.56 8.06 5.61
C UNK A 640 -24.87 8.29 6.91
N UNK A 641 -23.98 7.67 7.13
CA UNK A 641 -23.22 7.81 8.32
C UNK A 641 -22.48 9.16 8.35
N UNK A 642 -22.21 9.60 7.30
CA UNK A 642 -21.63 10.87 7.28
C UNK A 642 -22.61 11.99 7.66
N UNK A 643 -23.64 11.65 7.72
CA UNK A 643 -24.61 12.58 8.20
C UNK A 643 -24.84 12.49 9.68
N UNK A 644 -24.53 11.49 10.17
CA UNK A 644 -24.70 11.27 11.58
C UNK A 644 -23.47 11.72 12.37
N UNK A 645 -22.93 12.56 12.17
CA UNK A 645 -21.84 13.17 12.78
C UNK A 645 -22.06 13.60 14.21
N UNK A 646 -22.93 13.78 14.59
CA UNK A 646 -23.20 14.11 15.92
C UNK A 646 -22.94 13.02 16.93
N UNK A 647 -23.19 12.05 16.65
CA UNK A 647 -22.90 10.87 17.43
C UNK A 647 -21.43 10.63 17.57
N GLN A 648 -20.87 11.00 16.60
CA GLN A 648 -19.43 10.78 16.60
C GLN A 648 -18.71 11.75 17.53
N GLN A 649 -19.19 12.94 17.58
CA GLN A 649 -18.59 13.88 18.53
C GLN A 649 -18.83 13.47 19.97
N GLU A 650 -19.96 12.92 20.24
CA GLU A 650 -20.20 12.47 21.60
C GLU A 650 -19.27 11.32 21.96
N LEU A 651 -19.07 10.41 21.03
CA LEU A 651 -18.11 9.34 21.29
C LEU A 651 -16.73 9.90 21.57
N ARG A 652 -16.33 10.91 20.81
CA ARG A 652 -15.03 11.49 21.01
C ARG A 652 -14.85 12.05 22.41
N PHE A 653 -15.84 12.79 22.90
CA PHE A 653 -15.63 13.55 24.12
C PHE A 653 -16.05 12.81 25.37
N LYS A 654 -17.07 11.99 25.29
CA LYS A 654 -17.57 11.35 26.49
C LYS A 654 -16.98 9.98 26.73
N SER A 655 -17.16 9.09 25.77
CA SER A 655 -16.75 7.71 26.00
C SER A 655 -15.25 7.54 26.05
N ILE A 656 -14.58 8.14 25.08
CA ILE A 656 -13.14 7.89 24.96
C ILE A 656 -12.37 8.54 26.08
N SER A 657 -12.75 9.76 26.45
CA SER A 657 -12.06 10.42 27.56
C SER A 657 -12.19 9.61 28.83
N GLN A 658 -13.37 9.09 29.11
CA GLN A 658 -13.55 8.29 30.31
C GLN A 658 -12.72 7.02 30.26
N LEU A 659 -12.69 6.35 29.11
CA LEU A 659 -11.88 5.15 28.97
C LEU A 659 -10.41 5.44 29.23
N VAL A 660 -9.92 6.53 28.67
CA VAL A 660 -8.52 6.87 28.84
C VAL A 660 -8.24 7.23 30.29
N GLU A 661 -9.10 8.00 30.92
CA GLU A 661 -8.89 8.39 32.31
C GLU A 661 -8.88 7.20 33.24
N HIS A 662 -9.72 6.21 32.98
CA HIS A 662 -9.76 5.01 33.80
C HIS A 662 -8.67 4.01 33.48
N GLY A 663 -8.01 4.19 32.36
CA GLY A 663 -7.02 3.23 31.95
C GLY A 663 -7.58 1.94 31.39
N GLY A 664 -8.84 1.98 30.93
CA GLY A 664 -9.50 0.81 30.41
C GLY A 664 -10.99 0.96 30.49
N VAL A 665 -11.67 -0.16 30.58
CA VAL A 665 -13.13 -0.17 30.64
C VAL A 665 -13.59 0.54 31.90
N VAL A 666 -14.57 1.43 31.75
CA VAL A 666 -15.20 2.05 32.90
C VAL A 666 -16.11 1.01 33.53
N THR A 667 -15.75 0.56 34.73
CA THR A 667 -16.43 -0.53 35.36
C THR A 667 -17.75 -0.08 35.95
N SER A 668 -18.82 -0.80 35.64
CA SER A 668 -20.06 -0.64 36.34
C SER A 668 -20.31 -1.93 37.10
N THR A 669 -20.78 -1.79 38.30
CA THR A 669 -20.94 -2.96 39.14
C THR A 669 -22.24 -3.69 38.81
N LEU A 670 -22.20 -4.99 38.90
CA LEU A 670 -23.36 -5.81 38.70
C LEU A 670 -23.93 -6.28 40.07
N GLY A 671 -23.38 -5.76 41.16
CA GLY A 671 -23.81 -6.15 42.47
C GLY A 671 -22.95 -7.25 43.07
N PHE A 672 -21.94 -7.66 42.33
CA PHE A 672 -21.04 -8.66 42.88
C PHE A 672 -19.65 -8.49 42.28
#